data_f1ec720b32559447932e1e9d6e09a1be
#
_entry.id   f1ec720b32559447932e1e9d6e09a1be
#
_cell.length_a   1.000
_cell.length_b   1.000
_cell.length_c   1.000
_cell.angle_alpha   90.00
_cell.angle_beta   90.00
_cell.angle_gamma   90.00
#
_symmetry.space_group_name_H-M   'P 1'
#
loop_
_entity.id
_entity.type
_entity.pdbx_description
1 polymer ?
#
loop_
_entity_poly.entity_id
_entity_poly.type
_entity_poly.pdbx_seq_one_letter_code
_entity_poly.pdbx_strand_id
1 'polypeptide(L)'
;MAQNTIDHSFSLGGSRHMQGQEEVPFQTNKGSSKICLVHGNLDIWVKEAKKLPNMDMFHKALGDMFSKLPMKVSRVSNNITSDPYVTISLSGAVIGRTFVINNSENPVWMQHFNVPVAHHAAELHFVVKDNDVVGSQLIGAVGIPAEQLCSGKKIEGTFPILAANGKPCKPGAELSLSIQFTPVQQMAIYKHGVGSGPDYNGVPGTYFPLRRGGKVTLYQDAHVHDGCLPDLKLDGHVQYEHGTCWLDIFNAISQARRLIYITGWSVYHQVRLVRDGHDGKDCTLGDLLKIKSQEGVRVLLLVWDDPTSRSFLGYKTEGIMNTSDEETRHFFKHSSVQVLLCPRSGGKGHSFMKKQEVGTIYSHHQKTVIVDADAGHYKRKIVAFIGGLDLCMGRYDTPQHPLFRTLETVHKDDNRNPTFMEPGVGCPRQPWHDLHCKIDGPAAYDILTNFEERWLKASKPHGIQRLKASYDDALLKFERIPEIIGIAEVSCQAENDPETWHVQVFRSIDSTSVKGFPDDPKDATSRNLLCGKNVLIDASIHTAYIKAIRAAQHFIYIENQYFLGSSYNWDAHKDIGANNLIPMEIALKIANKIRANERFSAYILIPMWPEGVPTGTPTQRILFWQEKCWILTPIGGQEALCLGLLTYLFH
;
A
#
# COMPACT_ATOMS: atom_id res chain seq x y z
N MET A 1 -5.58 -4.77 50.51
CA MET A 1 -4.26 -5.15 51.01
C MET A 1 -3.53 -5.90 49.92
N ALA A 2 -2.31 -5.50 49.71
CA ALA A 2 -1.29 -6.03 48.78
C ALA A 2 -1.50 -5.79 47.28
N GLN A 3 -0.98 -4.65 46.84
CA GLN A 3 -0.42 -4.37 45.53
C GLN A 3 0.72 -5.37 45.26
N ASN A 4 0.64 -6.16 44.21
CA ASN A 4 1.78 -6.81 43.59
C ASN A 4 1.96 -6.22 42.20
N THR A 5 2.85 -5.27 42.09
CA THR A 5 3.50 -4.81 40.87
C THR A 5 4.32 -5.96 40.31
N ILE A 6 3.88 -6.55 39.21
CA ILE A 6 4.68 -7.51 38.44
C ILE A 6 5.48 -6.69 37.43
N ASP A 7 6.73 -6.49 37.79
CA ASP A 7 7.78 -5.93 36.94
C ASP A 7 8.23 -7.02 35.97
N HIS A 8 7.65 -7.07 34.77
CA HIS A 8 8.12 -7.91 33.68
C HIS A 8 9.04 -7.13 32.74
N SER A 9 10.27 -6.93 33.21
CA SER A 9 11.39 -6.66 32.32
C SER A 9 11.67 -7.93 31.48
N PHE A 10 11.05 -8.06 30.31
CA PHE A 10 11.48 -9.04 29.32
C PHE A 10 12.80 -8.57 28.72
N SER A 11 13.90 -9.10 29.25
CA SER A 11 15.20 -9.12 28.63
C SER A 11 15.13 -9.91 27.33
N LEU A 12 14.96 -9.23 26.19
CA LEU A 12 15.22 -9.78 24.88
C LEU A 12 16.71 -10.04 24.77
N GLY A 13 17.08 -11.31 24.70
CA GLY A 13 18.44 -11.79 24.55
C GLY A 13 19.16 -11.06 23.43
N GLY A 14 20.35 -10.53 23.76
CA GLY A 14 21.12 -9.63 22.94
C GLY A 14 21.54 -10.19 21.59
N SER A 15 20.88 -9.77 20.55
CA SER A 15 21.55 -9.44 19.31
C SER A 15 22.01 -7.99 19.44
N ARG A 16 23.31 -7.79 19.47
CA ARG A 16 23.89 -6.45 19.30
C ARG A 16 23.43 -5.97 17.92
N HIS A 17 22.33 -5.23 17.89
CA HIS A 17 22.00 -4.37 16.75
C HIS A 17 23.23 -3.48 16.54
N MET A 18 23.81 -3.56 15.35
CA MET A 18 24.57 -2.42 14.86
C MET A 18 23.58 -1.26 14.91
N GLN A 19 23.85 -0.33 15.81
CA GLN A 19 23.13 0.93 15.95
C GLN A 19 23.08 1.56 14.56
N GLY A 20 21.89 1.57 13.91
CA GLY A 20 21.61 2.60 12.96
C GLY A 20 21.84 3.90 13.70
N GLN A 21 22.77 4.71 13.22
CA GLN A 21 23.04 6.00 13.83
C GLN A 21 21.70 6.71 13.98
N GLU A 22 21.30 7.03 15.21
CA GLU A 22 20.20 7.92 15.51
C GLU A 22 20.34 9.13 14.59
N GLU A 23 19.33 9.39 13.78
CA GLU A 23 19.24 10.64 13.03
C GLU A 23 19.05 11.74 14.09
N VAL A 24 20.14 12.29 14.60
CA VAL A 24 20.11 13.43 15.51
C VAL A 24 19.34 14.54 14.79
N PRO A 25 18.28 15.11 15.39
CA PRO A 25 17.56 16.20 14.75
C PRO A 25 18.55 17.34 14.47
N PHE A 26 18.77 17.56 13.19
CA PHE A 26 19.71 18.56 12.70
C PHE A 26 19.07 19.92 12.90
N GLN A 27 19.47 20.67 13.92
CA GLN A 27 19.19 22.10 14.01
C GLN A 27 20.20 22.86 13.16
N THR A 28 19.81 23.24 11.95
CA THR A 28 20.65 24.02 11.05
C THR A 28 20.77 25.49 11.46
N ASN A 29 19.85 26.00 12.30
CA ASN A 29 19.86 27.36 12.82
C ASN A 29 19.91 27.37 14.34
N LYS A 30 20.87 28.16 14.90
CA LYS A 30 21.04 28.40 16.34
C LYS A 30 19.92 29.25 16.97
N GLY A 31 18.91 29.65 16.26
CA GLY A 31 17.72 30.34 16.77
C GLY A 31 16.59 29.33 17.01
N SER A 32 15.77 29.57 18.03
CA SER A 32 14.53 28.80 18.25
C SER A 32 13.63 28.95 17.03
N SER A 33 13.69 27.99 16.10
CA SER A 33 12.78 27.97 14.95
C SER A 33 11.36 27.72 15.44
N LYS A 34 10.43 28.58 15.02
CA LYS A 34 9.03 28.45 15.40
C LYS A 34 8.43 27.22 14.73
N ILE A 35 7.78 26.38 15.52
CA ILE A 35 7.01 25.25 15.00
C ILE A 35 5.76 25.78 14.31
N CYS A 36 5.58 25.46 13.03
CA CYS A 36 4.42 25.80 12.23
C CYS A 36 3.70 24.55 11.76
N LEU A 37 2.36 24.63 11.63
CA LEU A 37 1.60 23.60 10.93
C LEU A 37 1.77 23.79 9.42
N VAL A 38 2.51 22.88 8.79
CA VAL A 38 2.68 22.84 7.33
C VAL A 38 1.58 21.91 6.79
N HIS A 39 0.42 22.48 6.39
CA HIS A 39 -0.74 21.75 5.91
C HIS A 39 -1.10 22.20 4.48
N GLY A 40 -0.85 21.35 3.52
CA GLY A 40 -1.01 21.68 2.10
C GLY A 40 -0.27 20.73 1.19
N ASN A 41 0.35 21.28 0.16
CA ASN A 41 1.16 20.54 -0.81
C ASN A 41 2.53 21.18 -0.97
N LEU A 42 3.57 20.36 -1.03
CA LEU A 42 4.93 20.76 -1.34
C LEU A 42 5.29 20.31 -2.75
N ASP A 43 5.69 21.28 -3.58
CA ASP A 43 6.30 21.06 -4.88
C ASP A 43 7.81 21.31 -4.73
N ILE A 44 8.61 20.26 -4.86
CA ILE A 44 10.03 20.27 -4.56
C ILE A 44 10.84 19.78 -5.74
N TRP A 45 11.83 20.54 -6.16
CA TRP A 45 12.88 20.10 -7.07
C TRP A 45 14.19 19.97 -6.34
N VAL A 46 14.77 18.76 -6.35
CA VAL A 46 16.17 18.53 -5.98
C VAL A 46 16.98 18.50 -7.27
N LYS A 47 17.74 19.58 -7.52
CA LYS A 47 18.41 19.80 -8.80
C LYS A 47 19.76 19.08 -8.85
N GLU A 48 20.72 19.55 -8.10
CA GLU A 48 22.11 19.07 -8.10
C GLU A 48 22.79 19.35 -6.76
N ALA A 49 23.88 18.64 -6.47
CA ALA A 49 24.82 19.05 -5.45
C ALA A 49 26.23 19.23 -6.06
N LYS A 50 27.06 20.04 -5.41
CA LYS A 50 28.42 20.32 -5.86
C LYS A 50 29.42 20.10 -4.75
N LYS A 51 30.61 19.64 -5.09
CA LYS A 51 31.78 19.48 -4.20
C LYS A 51 31.49 18.65 -2.96
N LEU A 52 30.71 17.58 -3.08
CA LEU A 52 30.51 16.65 -1.98
C LEU A 52 31.84 16.04 -1.49
N PRO A 53 31.99 15.75 -0.18
CA PRO A 53 33.15 15.02 0.29
C PRO A 53 33.13 13.58 -0.25
N ASN A 54 34.31 13.03 -0.50
CA ASN A 54 34.47 11.62 -0.84
C ASN A 54 34.56 10.80 0.46
N MET A 55 33.45 10.16 0.84
CA MET A 55 33.35 9.39 2.08
C MET A 55 34.15 8.08 2.03
N ASP A 56 34.24 7.43 0.87
CA ASP A 56 35.02 6.20 0.67
C ASP A 56 36.52 6.40 0.92
N MET A 57 37.08 7.54 0.52
CA MET A 57 38.48 7.87 0.82
C MET A 57 38.72 8.14 2.31
N PHE A 58 37.74 8.68 3.01
CA PHE A 58 37.84 8.95 4.43
C PHE A 58 37.95 7.67 5.27
N HIS A 59 37.16 6.64 4.91
CA HIS A 59 37.24 5.32 5.55
C HIS A 59 38.53 4.59 5.25
N LYS A 60 39.04 4.71 4.03
CA LYS A 60 40.33 4.10 3.66
C LYS A 60 41.46 4.73 4.48
N ALA A 61 41.47 6.04 4.64
CA ALA A 61 42.46 6.72 5.45
C ALA A 61 42.37 6.37 6.95
N LEU A 62 41.15 6.18 7.49
CA LEU A 62 40.95 5.72 8.87
C LEU A 62 41.33 4.23 9.03
N GLY A 63 40.96 3.38 8.08
CA GLY A 63 41.33 1.96 8.07
C GLY A 63 42.83 1.73 8.01
N ASP A 64 43.53 2.48 7.17
CA ASP A 64 44.99 2.44 7.05
C ASP A 64 45.70 2.93 8.32
N MET A 65 45.05 3.80 9.10
CA MET A 65 45.59 4.33 10.37
C MET A 65 45.45 3.31 11.53
N PHE A 66 44.50 2.37 11.44
CA PHE A 66 44.26 1.32 12.45
C PHE A 66 44.77 -0.07 12.05
N SER A 67 45.12 -0.32 10.79
CA SER A 67 45.56 -1.63 10.31
C SER A 67 47.08 -1.77 10.30
N LYS A 68 47.67 -2.19 11.44
CA LYS A 68 49.07 -2.74 11.49
C LYS A 68 49.13 -4.24 11.15
N LEU A 69 48.29 -4.76 10.29
CA LEU A 69 48.32 -6.17 9.83
C LEU A 69 48.29 -6.25 8.30
N PRO A 70 49.26 -6.95 7.67
CA PRO A 70 49.32 -7.05 6.22
C PRO A 70 48.31 -8.06 5.71
N MET A 71 47.12 -7.65 5.32
CA MET A 71 46.25 -8.42 4.45
C MET A 71 46.42 -7.94 3.01
N LYS A 72 46.86 -8.85 2.12
CA LYS A 72 46.88 -8.64 0.68
C LYS A 72 45.42 -8.49 0.19
N VAL A 73 44.96 -7.26 0.08
CA VAL A 73 43.75 -6.96 -0.69
C VAL A 73 44.15 -6.56 -2.10
N SER A 74 43.62 -7.30 -3.07
CA SER A 74 43.82 -7.05 -4.50
C SER A 74 43.48 -5.61 -4.87
N ARG A 75 44.35 -4.94 -5.62
CA ARG A 75 44.15 -3.60 -6.19
C ARG A 75 42.87 -3.58 -7.03
N VAL A 76 41.78 -3.06 -6.48
CA VAL A 76 40.59 -2.65 -7.22
C VAL A 76 40.67 -1.13 -7.40
N SER A 77 40.44 -0.71 -8.62
CA SER A 77 40.54 0.60 -9.26
C SER A 77 40.46 1.88 -8.40
N ASN A 78 41.24 2.87 -8.78
CA ASN A 78 41.54 4.16 -8.15
C ASN A 78 40.44 5.25 -8.25
N ASN A 79 39.17 4.91 -8.52
CA ASN A 79 38.12 5.92 -8.69
C ASN A 79 36.82 5.55 -7.95
N ILE A 80 36.91 5.16 -6.69
CA ILE A 80 35.73 4.96 -5.86
C ILE A 80 35.44 6.31 -5.19
N THR A 81 34.31 6.91 -5.54
CA THR A 81 33.76 8.12 -4.94
C THR A 81 32.37 7.83 -4.40
N SER A 82 31.89 8.67 -3.48
CA SER A 82 30.58 8.51 -2.85
C SER A 82 29.43 8.29 -3.84
N ASP A 83 28.44 7.51 -3.42
CA ASP A 83 27.18 7.21 -4.13
C ASP A 83 26.03 8.05 -3.53
N PRO A 84 25.96 9.39 -3.78
CA PRO A 84 25.08 10.29 -3.07
C PRO A 84 23.62 10.16 -3.47
N TYR A 85 22.77 10.38 -2.44
CA TYR A 85 21.32 10.62 -2.59
C TYR A 85 20.82 11.57 -1.51
N VAL A 86 19.62 12.15 -1.71
CA VAL A 86 19.00 13.09 -0.77
C VAL A 86 17.75 12.46 -0.19
N THR A 87 17.61 12.48 1.14
CA THR A 87 16.36 12.19 1.85
C THR A 87 15.70 13.51 2.23
N ILE A 88 14.43 13.68 1.87
CA ILE A 88 13.62 14.85 2.23
C ILE A 88 12.74 14.44 3.41
N SER A 89 12.81 15.18 4.52
CA SER A 89 12.02 14.87 5.70
C SER A 89 11.41 16.11 6.35
N LEU A 90 10.23 15.93 6.93
CA LEU A 90 9.50 16.95 7.66
C LEU A 90 9.10 16.37 9.02
N SER A 91 9.59 16.94 10.11
CA SER A 91 9.41 16.40 11.48
C SER A 91 9.80 14.93 11.64
N GLY A 92 10.85 14.47 10.97
CA GLY A 92 11.28 13.07 10.97
C GLY A 92 10.52 12.16 10.00
N ALA A 93 9.36 12.57 9.48
CA ALA A 93 8.66 11.83 8.43
C ALA A 93 9.38 11.98 7.09
N VAL A 94 9.69 10.87 6.43
CA VAL A 94 10.33 10.87 5.11
C VAL A 94 9.28 11.10 4.04
N ILE A 95 9.33 12.23 3.35
CA ILE A 95 8.39 12.61 2.30
C ILE A 95 8.92 12.39 0.88
N GLY A 96 10.21 12.10 0.73
CA GLY A 96 10.82 11.76 -0.56
C GLY A 96 12.28 11.34 -0.44
N ARG A 97 12.77 10.61 -1.44
CA ARG A 97 14.20 10.28 -1.60
C ARG A 97 14.56 10.35 -3.07
N THR A 98 15.71 10.92 -3.38
CA THR A 98 16.23 10.89 -4.76
C THR A 98 16.78 9.52 -5.11
N PHE A 99 16.99 9.29 -6.41
CA PHE A 99 17.82 8.17 -6.86
C PHE A 99 19.25 8.33 -6.36
N VAL A 100 19.93 7.19 -6.23
CA VAL A 100 21.37 7.17 -5.96
C VAL A 100 22.10 7.44 -7.26
N ILE A 101 23.03 8.41 -7.26
CA ILE A 101 23.95 8.66 -8.37
C ILE A 101 25.30 8.05 -8.01
N ASN A 102 25.70 7.00 -8.72
CA ASN A 102 26.93 6.30 -8.39
C ASN A 102 28.17 7.12 -8.70
N ASN A 103 29.15 7.07 -7.80
CA ASN A 103 30.50 7.60 -7.99
C ASN A 103 30.55 9.08 -8.41
N SER A 104 29.88 9.97 -7.67
CA SER A 104 29.83 11.41 -8.01
C SER A 104 29.98 12.35 -6.81
N GLU A 105 30.95 13.25 -6.87
CA GLU A 105 31.04 14.40 -5.97
C GLU A 105 30.16 15.59 -6.43
N ASN A 106 29.61 15.53 -7.66
CA ASN A 106 28.75 16.57 -8.24
C ASN A 106 27.50 15.92 -8.88
N PRO A 107 26.64 15.26 -8.10
CA PRO A 107 25.46 14.58 -8.63
C PRO A 107 24.41 15.55 -9.18
N VAL A 108 23.79 15.18 -10.30
CA VAL A 108 22.67 15.90 -10.91
C VAL A 108 21.46 15.00 -10.93
N TRP A 109 20.46 15.31 -10.08
CA TRP A 109 19.21 14.53 -10.00
C TRP A 109 18.13 15.09 -10.90
N MET A 110 17.91 16.42 -10.91
CA MET A 110 16.79 17.08 -11.56
C MET A 110 15.46 16.37 -11.26
N GLN A 111 15.26 16.01 -9.98
CA GLN A 111 14.15 15.20 -9.54
C GLN A 111 13.06 16.03 -8.88
N HIS A 112 11.84 15.80 -9.30
CA HIS A 112 10.64 16.48 -8.85
C HIS A 112 9.86 15.63 -7.84
N PHE A 113 9.33 16.29 -6.81
CA PHE A 113 8.44 15.71 -5.82
C PHE A 113 7.24 16.63 -5.63
N ASN A 114 6.05 16.07 -5.75
CA ASN A 114 4.80 16.76 -5.44
C ASN A 114 4.07 15.94 -4.37
N VAL A 115 4.13 16.40 -3.13
CA VAL A 115 3.72 15.59 -1.97
C VAL A 115 2.77 16.36 -1.05
N PRO A 116 1.68 15.71 -0.59
CA PRO A 116 0.84 16.27 0.45
C PRO A 116 1.57 16.24 1.80
N VAL A 117 1.37 17.27 2.60
CA VAL A 117 1.94 17.40 3.94
C VAL A 117 0.88 17.88 4.94
N ALA A 118 0.99 17.38 6.18
CA ALA A 118 0.17 17.78 7.31
C ALA A 118 1.00 17.55 8.60
N HIS A 119 2.00 18.40 8.82
CA HIS A 119 2.99 18.20 9.88
C HIS A 119 3.21 19.48 10.69
N HIS A 120 3.36 19.34 12.00
CA HIS A 120 3.93 20.37 12.83
C HIS A 120 5.44 20.30 12.74
N ALA A 121 6.07 21.27 12.11
CA ALA A 121 7.50 21.26 11.82
C ALA A 121 8.15 22.61 12.11
N ALA A 122 9.42 22.56 12.54
CA ALA A 122 10.29 23.72 12.62
C ALA A 122 11.03 23.96 11.29
N GLU A 123 11.47 22.87 10.64
CA GLU A 123 12.25 22.89 9.41
C GLU A 123 11.89 21.75 8.48
N LEU A 124 12.04 21.98 7.17
CA LEU A 124 12.09 20.97 6.14
C LEU A 124 13.55 20.61 5.87
N HIS A 125 13.92 19.35 6.05
CA HIS A 125 15.29 18.89 5.93
C HIS A 125 15.57 18.16 4.63
N PHE A 126 16.72 18.47 4.03
CA PHE A 126 17.30 17.74 2.89
C PHE A 126 18.61 17.12 3.36
N VAL A 127 18.57 15.83 3.66
CA VAL A 127 19.71 15.09 4.22
C VAL A 127 20.45 14.39 3.09
N VAL A 128 21.67 14.84 2.82
CA VAL A 128 22.55 14.23 1.81
C VAL A 128 23.30 13.07 2.45
N LYS A 129 23.16 11.89 1.84
CA LYS A 129 23.72 10.63 2.33
C LYS A 129 24.54 9.94 1.25
N ASP A 130 25.53 9.18 1.66
CA ASP A 130 26.28 8.23 0.83
C ASP A 130 25.65 6.83 0.96
N ASN A 131 25.54 6.11 -0.15
CA ASN A 131 24.92 4.79 -0.21
C ASN A 131 25.96 3.69 -0.19
N ASP A 132 26.40 3.27 0.99
CA ASP A 132 27.38 2.20 1.15
C ASP A 132 26.76 0.79 1.15
N VAL A 133 27.61 -0.21 0.91
CA VAL A 133 27.24 -1.63 0.94
C VAL A 133 26.74 -2.07 2.34
N VAL A 134 27.23 -1.45 3.39
CA VAL A 134 26.91 -1.77 4.80
C VAL A 134 25.84 -0.84 5.39
N GLY A 135 25.37 0.14 4.65
CA GLY A 135 24.39 1.11 5.11
C GLY A 135 24.42 2.43 4.36
N SER A 136 23.96 3.51 4.97
CA SER A 136 24.09 4.85 4.43
C SER A 136 24.80 5.75 5.42
N GLN A 137 25.73 6.57 4.94
CA GLN A 137 26.47 7.52 5.76
C GLN A 137 25.96 8.93 5.56
N LEU A 138 25.92 9.70 6.64
CA LEU A 138 25.55 11.11 6.58
C LEU A 138 26.70 11.94 6.01
N ILE A 139 26.46 12.64 4.90
CA ILE A 139 27.37 13.67 4.37
C ILE A 139 27.07 15.00 5.03
N GLY A 140 25.81 15.40 5.09
CA GLY A 140 25.37 16.64 5.69
C GLY A 140 23.92 16.94 5.37
N ALA A 141 23.44 18.12 5.76
CA ALA A 141 22.04 18.50 5.53
C ALA A 141 21.87 19.99 5.21
N VAL A 142 20.72 20.28 4.57
CA VAL A 142 20.18 21.63 4.40
C VAL A 142 18.85 21.68 5.12
N GLY A 143 18.62 22.68 5.98
CA GLY A 143 17.35 22.94 6.65
C GLY A 143 16.71 24.21 6.13
N ILE A 144 15.43 24.13 5.79
CA ILE A 144 14.61 25.28 5.37
C ILE A 144 13.57 25.55 6.46
N PRO A 145 13.58 26.72 7.12
CA PRO A 145 12.62 27.05 8.17
C PRO A 145 11.17 26.94 7.70
N ALA A 146 10.30 26.30 8.50
CA ALA A 146 8.89 26.13 8.19
C ALA A 146 8.16 27.48 8.01
N GLU A 147 8.58 28.53 8.72
CA GLU A 147 8.04 29.88 8.55
C GLU A 147 8.25 30.41 7.13
N GLN A 148 9.41 30.11 6.50
CA GLN A 148 9.66 30.50 5.11
C GLN A 148 8.74 29.76 4.14
N LEU A 149 8.48 28.46 4.38
CA LEU A 149 7.52 27.68 3.60
C LEU A 149 6.11 28.29 3.71
N CYS A 150 5.66 28.55 4.94
CA CYS A 150 4.33 29.08 5.24
C CYS A 150 4.12 30.50 4.69
N SER A 151 5.18 31.22 4.33
CA SER A 151 5.05 32.51 3.65
C SER A 151 4.42 32.41 2.25
N GLY A 152 4.36 31.22 1.67
CA GLY A 152 3.85 30.96 0.32
C GLY A 152 4.74 31.44 -0.82
N LYS A 153 5.89 32.04 -0.50
CA LYS A 153 6.86 32.48 -1.51
C LYS A 153 7.69 31.30 -1.98
N LYS A 154 7.97 31.26 -3.28
CA LYS A 154 8.89 30.28 -3.87
C LYS A 154 10.28 30.45 -3.28
N ILE A 155 10.86 29.35 -2.79
CA ILE A 155 12.23 29.30 -2.29
C ILE A 155 13.07 28.62 -3.36
N GLU A 156 14.00 29.34 -3.96
CA GLU A 156 14.86 28.81 -5.02
C GLU A 156 16.28 29.32 -4.84
N GLY A 157 17.26 28.43 -4.92
CA GLY A 157 18.66 28.78 -4.77
C GLY A 157 19.56 27.59 -4.49
N THR A 158 20.79 27.93 -4.16
CA THR A 158 21.83 26.98 -3.78
C THR A 158 22.20 27.21 -2.32
N PHE A 159 22.17 26.13 -1.53
CA PHE A 159 22.30 26.16 -0.08
C PHE A 159 23.53 25.39 0.37
N PRO A 160 24.30 25.90 1.35
CA PRO A 160 25.46 25.18 1.87
C PRO A 160 25.00 23.91 2.61
N ILE A 161 25.69 22.79 2.36
CA ILE A 161 25.44 21.52 3.05
C ILE A 161 26.24 21.55 4.36
N LEU A 162 25.54 21.49 5.49
CA LEU A 162 26.11 21.56 6.83
C LEU A 162 26.32 20.16 7.43
N ALA A 163 27.48 19.93 8.03
CA ALA A 163 27.76 18.76 8.86
C ALA A 163 27.06 18.87 10.22
N ALA A 164 27.05 17.81 11.02
CA ALA A 164 26.41 17.74 12.33
C ALA A 164 26.86 18.84 13.33
N ASN A 165 28.05 19.40 13.15
CA ASN A 165 28.59 20.47 13.95
C ASN A 165 28.13 21.89 13.49
N GLY A 166 27.24 21.97 12.50
CA GLY A 166 26.73 23.22 11.92
C GLY A 166 27.72 23.96 11.01
N LYS A 167 28.87 23.37 10.70
CA LYS A 167 29.82 23.92 9.72
C LYS A 167 29.63 23.28 8.36
N PRO A 168 29.99 23.91 7.23
CA PRO A 168 29.98 23.26 5.92
C PRO A 168 30.73 21.93 5.95
N CYS A 169 30.11 20.88 5.40
CA CYS A 169 30.71 19.53 5.39
C CYS A 169 32.01 19.47 4.56
N LYS A 170 32.13 20.33 3.54
CA LYS A 170 33.33 20.61 2.75
C LYS A 170 33.23 22.06 2.24
N PRO A 171 34.32 22.81 2.13
CA PRO A 171 34.28 24.16 1.55
C PRO A 171 33.68 24.19 0.17
N GLY A 172 32.55 24.91 0.00
CA GLY A 172 31.81 25.01 -1.24
C GLY A 172 30.94 23.81 -1.57
N ALA A 173 30.66 22.90 -0.62
CA ALA A 173 29.66 21.87 -0.78
C ALA A 173 28.25 22.49 -0.68
N GLU A 174 27.47 22.35 -1.72
CA GLU A 174 26.19 23.05 -1.89
C GLU A 174 25.15 22.14 -2.53
N LEU A 175 23.87 22.38 -2.19
CA LEU A 175 22.69 21.71 -2.74
C LEU A 175 21.76 22.73 -3.39
N SER A 176 21.42 22.52 -4.66
CA SER A 176 20.51 23.40 -5.43
C SER A 176 19.09 22.87 -5.36
N LEU A 177 18.17 23.71 -4.87
CA LEU A 177 16.77 23.38 -4.59
C LEU A 177 15.80 24.41 -5.22
N SER A 178 14.57 23.96 -5.45
CA SER A 178 13.41 24.83 -5.69
C SER A 178 12.23 24.26 -4.92
N ILE A 179 11.55 25.07 -4.12
CA ILE A 179 10.47 24.62 -3.23
C ILE A 179 9.32 25.62 -3.32
N GLN A 180 8.12 25.10 -3.54
CA GLN A 180 6.89 25.86 -3.47
C GLN A 180 5.92 25.16 -2.53
N PHE A 181 5.46 25.87 -1.52
CA PHE A 181 4.39 25.39 -0.63
C PHE A 181 3.06 26.05 -1.03
N THR A 182 2.02 25.23 -1.15
CA THR A 182 0.65 25.69 -1.38
C THR A 182 -0.21 25.24 -0.20
N PRO A 183 -0.69 26.17 0.65
CA PRO A 183 -1.59 25.82 1.75
C PRO A 183 -2.90 25.22 1.25
N VAL A 184 -3.50 24.31 2.03
CA VAL A 184 -4.74 23.62 1.65
C VAL A 184 -5.88 24.59 1.34
N GLN A 185 -5.94 25.73 2.02
CA GLN A 185 -6.96 26.77 1.83
C GLN A 185 -6.89 27.46 0.44
N GLN A 186 -5.72 27.44 -0.19
CA GLN A 186 -5.50 28.03 -1.52
C GLN A 186 -5.74 27.02 -2.65
N MET A 187 -5.97 25.75 -2.33
CA MET A 187 -6.16 24.70 -3.32
C MET A 187 -7.63 24.61 -3.74
N ALA A 188 -7.95 25.21 -4.90
CA ALA A 188 -9.32 25.24 -5.45
C ALA A 188 -9.96 23.84 -5.60
N ILE A 189 -9.14 22.82 -5.84
CA ILE A 189 -9.56 21.43 -6.03
C ILE A 189 -10.36 20.84 -4.85
N TYR A 190 -10.26 21.43 -3.65
CA TYR A 190 -10.97 20.95 -2.45
C TYR A 190 -12.27 21.72 -2.17
N LYS A 191 -12.64 22.71 -3.01
CA LYS A 191 -13.82 23.56 -2.76
C LYS A 191 -15.15 22.87 -3.09
N HIS A 192 -15.15 21.89 -3.96
CA HIS A 192 -16.37 21.32 -4.56
C HIS A 192 -16.72 19.91 -4.08
N GLY A 193 -16.05 19.38 -3.06
CA GLY A 193 -16.26 18.00 -2.63
C GLY A 193 -15.62 16.96 -3.57
N VAL A 194 -15.89 15.69 -3.30
CA VAL A 194 -15.37 14.56 -4.08
C VAL A 194 -16.33 14.26 -5.23
N GLY A 195 -15.79 14.14 -6.44
CA GLY A 195 -16.59 13.80 -7.63
C GLY A 195 -17.55 14.88 -8.12
N SER A 196 -17.50 16.07 -7.54
CA SER A 196 -18.34 17.20 -7.93
C SER A 196 -17.52 18.32 -8.59
N GLY A 197 -18.17 19.09 -9.45
CA GLY A 197 -17.55 20.17 -10.20
C GLY A 197 -17.53 19.89 -11.71
N PRO A 198 -17.64 20.93 -12.54
CA PRO A 198 -17.82 20.78 -13.98
C PRO A 198 -16.61 20.13 -14.67
N ASP A 199 -15.41 20.31 -14.14
CA ASP A 199 -14.15 19.83 -14.71
C ASP A 199 -13.52 18.69 -13.91
N TYR A 200 -14.32 17.89 -13.21
CA TYR A 200 -13.79 16.81 -12.40
C TYR A 200 -13.15 15.72 -13.26
N ASN A 201 -11.83 15.62 -13.18
CA ASN A 201 -11.01 14.65 -13.91
C ASN A 201 -10.39 13.56 -13.00
N GLY A 202 -11.03 13.28 -11.88
CA GLY A 202 -10.54 12.33 -10.90
C GLY A 202 -9.54 12.92 -9.90
N VAL A 203 -8.85 12.03 -9.20
CA VAL A 203 -7.79 12.40 -8.28
C VAL A 203 -6.50 12.62 -9.07
N PRO A 204 -5.93 13.83 -9.05
CA PRO A 204 -4.65 14.09 -9.71
C PRO A 204 -3.50 13.44 -8.96
N GLY A 205 -2.38 13.24 -9.62
CA GLY A 205 -1.18 12.68 -9.00
C GLY A 205 -1.31 11.18 -8.69
N THR A 206 -2.02 10.41 -9.53
CA THR A 206 -2.23 8.97 -9.43
C THR A 206 -1.81 8.26 -10.71
N TYR A 207 -1.55 6.96 -10.60
CA TYR A 207 -1.05 6.16 -11.74
C TYR A 207 -2.12 5.92 -12.81
N PHE A 208 -3.31 5.47 -12.40
CA PHE A 208 -4.43 5.26 -13.32
C PHE A 208 -5.33 6.49 -13.40
N PRO A 209 -5.81 6.85 -14.59
CA PRO A 209 -6.71 7.97 -14.78
C PRO A 209 -8.15 7.65 -14.37
N LEU A 210 -9.00 8.67 -14.27
CA LEU A 210 -10.44 8.50 -14.20
C LEU A 210 -10.96 7.90 -15.51
N ARG A 211 -11.70 6.81 -15.42
CA ARG A 211 -12.42 6.20 -16.53
C ARG A 211 -13.88 6.58 -16.48
N ARG A 212 -14.41 7.08 -17.60
CA ARG A 212 -15.80 7.52 -17.71
C ARG A 212 -16.65 6.44 -18.34
N GLY A 213 -17.92 6.36 -17.93
CA GLY A 213 -18.90 5.48 -18.53
C GLY A 213 -18.72 4.00 -18.22
N GLY A 214 -19.15 3.54 -17.09
CA GLY A 214 -19.17 2.13 -16.73
C GLY A 214 -20.33 1.82 -15.81
N LYS A 215 -20.55 0.54 -15.53
CA LYS A 215 -21.45 0.06 -14.47
C LYS A 215 -20.66 -0.42 -13.29
N VAL A 216 -21.15 -0.12 -12.09
CA VAL A 216 -20.59 -0.62 -10.84
C VAL A 216 -21.71 -1.24 -10.02
N THR A 217 -21.52 -2.49 -9.60
CA THR A 217 -22.35 -3.11 -8.56
C THR A 217 -21.58 -3.02 -7.25
N LEU A 218 -22.15 -2.36 -6.25
CA LEU A 218 -21.57 -2.24 -4.92
C LEU A 218 -22.11 -3.36 -4.04
N TYR A 219 -21.21 -4.07 -3.39
CA TYR A 219 -21.53 -5.04 -2.35
C TYR A 219 -21.10 -4.44 -1.02
N GLN A 220 -22.06 -3.85 -0.29
CA GLN A 220 -21.80 -3.16 0.98
C GLN A 220 -21.17 -4.11 2.01
N ASP A 221 -21.70 -5.33 2.04
CA ASP A 221 -21.11 -6.49 2.67
C ASP A 221 -21.20 -7.62 1.64
N ALA A 222 -20.11 -8.29 1.35
CA ALA A 222 -20.09 -9.38 0.37
C ALA A 222 -21.10 -10.51 0.69
N HIS A 223 -21.65 -10.53 1.89
CA HIS A 223 -22.57 -11.55 2.41
C HIS A 223 -24.03 -11.11 2.41
N VAL A 224 -24.33 -9.84 2.14
CA VAL A 224 -25.71 -9.33 2.01
C VAL A 224 -26.22 -9.57 0.60
N HIS A 225 -27.43 -10.04 0.47
CA HIS A 225 -28.10 -10.29 -0.80
C HIS A 225 -29.36 -9.44 -0.95
N ASP A 226 -29.94 -9.47 -2.15
CA ASP A 226 -31.15 -8.71 -2.45
C ASP A 226 -32.28 -8.98 -1.46
N GLY A 227 -33.00 -7.93 -1.10
CA GLY A 227 -34.07 -7.97 -0.12
C GLY A 227 -33.65 -7.88 1.35
N CYS A 228 -32.36 -7.86 1.65
CA CYS A 228 -31.84 -7.68 3.02
C CYS A 228 -31.59 -6.22 3.42
N LEU A 229 -31.49 -5.31 2.46
CA LEU A 229 -31.27 -3.89 2.66
C LEU A 229 -32.52 -3.09 2.28
N PRO A 230 -32.67 -1.85 2.79
CA PRO A 230 -33.77 -0.99 2.39
C PRO A 230 -33.85 -0.78 0.88
N ASP A 231 -35.05 -0.69 0.36
CA ASP A 231 -35.29 -0.36 -1.04
C ASP A 231 -34.75 1.05 -1.36
N LEU A 232 -33.80 1.10 -2.28
CA LEU A 232 -33.21 2.34 -2.75
C LEU A 232 -33.76 2.70 -4.13
N LYS A 233 -34.37 3.86 -4.23
CA LYS A 233 -34.79 4.44 -5.50
C LYS A 233 -33.78 5.47 -5.97
N LEU A 234 -33.20 5.22 -7.11
CA LEU A 234 -32.28 6.13 -7.78
C LEU A 234 -33.03 7.19 -8.57
N ASP A 235 -32.32 8.21 -9.03
CA ASP A 235 -32.88 9.22 -9.94
C ASP A 235 -33.46 8.55 -11.18
N GLY A 236 -34.58 9.07 -11.68
CA GLY A 236 -35.31 8.45 -12.79
C GLY A 236 -36.19 7.25 -12.40
N HIS A 237 -36.46 7.05 -11.10
CA HIS A 237 -37.29 5.96 -10.56
C HIS A 237 -36.71 4.55 -10.76
N VAL A 238 -35.40 4.44 -10.97
CA VAL A 238 -34.70 3.16 -11.07
C VAL A 238 -34.58 2.54 -9.67
N GLN A 239 -35.01 1.28 -9.52
CA GLN A 239 -34.80 0.51 -8.31
C GLN A 239 -33.35 -0.01 -8.28
N TYR A 240 -32.60 0.28 -7.21
CA TYR A 240 -31.26 -0.27 -7.05
C TYR A 240 -31.35 -1.73 -6.56
N GLU A 241 -30.71 -2.63 -7.28
CA GLU A 241 -30.59 -4.04 -6.90
C GLU A 241 -29.19 -4.31 -6.32
N HIS A 242 -29.17 -4.82 -5.10
CA HIS A 242 -27.92 -5.28 -4.47
C HIS A 242 -27.57 -6.66 -5.00
N GLY A 243 -26.53 -6.83 -5.75
CA GLY A 243 -26.10 -8.15 -6.19
C GLY A 243 -25.65 -9.05 -5.01
N THR A 244 -25.67 -10.34 -5.23
CA THR A 244 -25.14 -11.37 -4.34
C THR A 244 -23.69 -11.67 -4.71
N CYS A 245 -22.72 -11.11 -4.00
CA CYS A 245 -21.30 -11.11 -4.38
C CYS A 245 -20.74 -12.50 -4.72
N TRP A 246 -20.96 -13.47 -3.84
CA TRP A 246 -20.49 -14.85 -4.05
C TRP A 246 -21.10 -15.52 -5.28
N LEU A 247 -22.40 -15.34 -5.47
CA LEU A 247 -23.12 -15.89 -6.63
C LEU A 247 -22.69 -15.17 -7.93
N ASP A 248 -22.51 -13.86 -7.88
CA ASP A 248 -22.06 -13.08 -9.03
C ASP A 248 -20.65 -13.47 -9.48
N ILE A 249 -19.72 -13.71 -8.52
CA ILE A 249 -18.38 -14.23 -8.83
C ILE A 249 -18.48 -15.64 -9.44
N PHE A 250 -19.30 -16.53 -8.86
CA PHE A 250 -19.51 -17.86 -9.41
C PHE A 250 -20.04 -17.82 -10.85
N ASN A 251 -21.07 -17.01 -11.09
CA ASN A 251 -21.68 -16.87 -12.42
C ASN A 251 -20.68 -16.26 -13.42
N ALA A 252 -19.90 -15.26 -13.02
CA ALA A 252 -18.91 -14.64 -13.87
C ALA A 252 -17.80 -15.62 -14.28
N ILE A 253 -17.28 -16.40 -13.33
CA ILE A 253 -16.30 -17.47 -13.60
C ILE A 253 -16.92 -18.53 -14.54
N SER A 254 -18.13 -18.98 -14.25
CA SER A 254 -18.81 -20.01 -15.04
C SER A 254 -19.06 -19.58 -16.49
N GLN A 255 -19.36 -18.30 -16.72
CA GLN A 255 -19.64 -17.72 -18.04
C GLN A 255 -18.39 -17.26 -18.81
N ALA A 256 -17.23 -17.23 -18.18
CA ALA A 256 -15.98 -16.88 -18.84
C ALA A 256 -15.63 -17.86 -19.97
N ARG A 257 -15.12 -17.34 -21.09
CA ARG A 257 -14.76 -18.13 -22.29
C ARG A 257 -13.31 -17.98 -22.70
N ARG A 258 -12.62 -16.94 -22.25
CA ARG A 258 -11.24 -16.62 -22.65
C ARG A 258 -10.26 -16.55 -21.50
N LEU A 259 -10.62 -15.85 -20.42
CA LEU A 259 -9.73 -15.68 -19.28
C LEU A 259 -10.46 -15.66 -17.94
N ILE A 260 -9.77 -16.18 -16.92
CA ILE A 260 -10.07 -16.03 -15.50
C ILE A 260 -8.75 -15.76 -14.79
N TYR A 261 -8.55 -14.53 -14.30
CA TYR A 261 -7.35 -14.12 -13.58
C TYR A 261 -7.73 -13.73 -12.15
N ILE A 262 -7.17 -14.42 -11.17
CA ILE A 262 -7.50 -14.23 -9.76
C ILE A 262 -6.25 -13.80 -9.00
N THR A 263 -6.36 -12.74 -8.22
CA THR A 263 -5.35 -12.31 -7.26
C THR A 263 -5.91 -12.42 -5.84
N GLY A 264 -5.12 -12.93 -4.90
CA GLY A 264 -5.49 -12.98 -3.49
C GLY A 264 -4.28 -12.91 -2.56
N TRP A 265 -4.53 -12.47 -1.33
CA TRP A 265 -3.64 -12.76 -0.22
C TRP A 265 -3.66 -14.26 0.07
N SER A 266 -4.84 -14.86 0.02
CA SER A 266 -5.08 -16.30 0.07
C SER A 266 -6.15 -16.68 -0.95
N VAL A 267 -5.95 -17.79 -1.66
CA VAL A 267 -6.94 -18.42 -2.54
C VAL A 267 -6.95 -19.91 -2.22
N TYR A 268 -8.10 -20.42 -1.80
CA TYR A 268 -8.22 -21.81 -1.39
C TYR A 268 -9.10 -22.61 -2.34
N HIS A 269 -8.57 -23.69 -2.87
CA HIS A 269 -9.23 -24.49 -3.91
C HIS A 269 -10.50 -25.20 -3.43
N GLN A 270 -10.64 -25.48 -2.13
CA GLN A 270 -11.81 -26.19 -1.58
C GLN A 270 -12.98 -25.26 -1.21
N VAL A 271 -12.79 -23.91 -1.27
CA VAL A 271 -13.88 -23.00 -0.94
C VAL A 271 -15.06 -23.20 -1.90
N ARG A 272 -16.27 -23.18 -1.37
CA ARG A 272 -17.53 -23.20 -2.13
C ARG A 272 -18.09 -21.81 -2.20
N LEU A 273 -18.29 -21.29 -3.41
CA LEU A 273 -18.84 -19.95 -3.63
C LEU A 273 -20.36 -19.91 -3.45
N VAL A 274 -21.04 -21.02 -3.70
CA VAL A 274 -22.49 -21.18 -3.55
C VAL A 274 -22.77 -22.38 -2.68
N ARG A 275 -23.66 -22.28 -1.68
CA ARG A 275 -23.88 -23.29 -0.65
C ARG A 275 -25.35 -23.69 -0.46
N ASP A 276 -26.29 -22.98 -1.04
CA ASP A 276 -27.72 -23.12 -0.72
C ASP A 276 -28.48 -24.05 -1.67
N GLY A 277 -27.85 -25.12 -2.15
CA GLY A 277 -28.55 -26.18 -2.93
C GLY A 277 -29.14 -25.72 -4.26
N HIS A 278 -28.70 -24.60 -4.82
CA HIS A 278 -29.08 -24.20 -6.17
C HIS A 278 -28.55 -25.21 -7.18
N ASP A 279 -29.46 -25.80 -7.96
CA ASP A 279 -29.22 -26.86 -8.93
C ASP A 279 -27.90 -26.73 -9.70
N GLY A 280 -26.98 -27.69 -9.51
CA GLY A 280 -25.75 -27.83 -10.29
C GLY A 280 -24.59 -26.89 -9.90
N LYS A 281 -24.71 -26.09 -8.84
CA LYS A 281 -23.68 -25.11 -8.41
C LYS A 281 -22.84 -25.58 -7.20
N ASP A 282 -23.08 -26.80 -6.72
CA ASP A 282 -22.35 -27.37 -5.58
C ASP A 282 -21.00 -27.94 -6.01
N CYS A 283 -20.07 -27.05 -6.41
CA CYS A 283 -18.69 -27.42 -6.69
C CYS A 283 -17.72 -26.50 -5.97
N THR A 284 -16.49 -27.00 -5.72
CA THR A 284 -15.43 -26.18 -5.15
C THR A 284 -14.89 -25.19 -6.19
N LEU A 285 -14.27 -24.10 -5.73
CA LEU A 285 -13.58 -23.16 -6.61
C LEU A 285 -12.53 -23.88 -7.46
N GLY A 286 -11.81 -24.84 -6.86
CA GLY A 286 -10.79 -25.62 -7.56
C GLY A 286 -11.34 -26.44 -8.71
N ASP A 287 -12.47 -27.12 -8.50
CA ASP A 287 -13.13 -27.91 -9.53
C ASP A 287 -13.68 -27.03 -10.64
N LEU A 288 -14.34 -25.93 -10.29
CA LEU A 288 -14.84 -24.95 -11.26
C LEU A 288 -13.72 -24.42 -12.16
N LEU A 289 -12.57 -24.02 -11.58
CA LEU A 289 -11.43 -23.51 -12.34
C LEU A 289 -10.80 -24.59 -13.23
N LYS A 290 -10.73 -25.86 -12.78
CA LYS A 290 -10.28 -26.99 -13.62
C LYS A 290 -11.22 -27.23 -14.80
N ILE A 291 -12.53 -27.22 -14.57
CA ILE A 291 -13.53 -27.37 -15.64
C ILE A 291 -13.34 -26.26 -16.67
N LYS A 292 -13.28 -25.00 -16.25
CA LYS A 292 -13.08 -23.86 -17.16
C LYS A 292 -11.77 -23.95 -17.93
N SER A 293 -10.70 -24.38 -17.27
CA SER A 293 -9.42 -24.62 -17.93
C SER A 293 -9.47 -25.74 -19.00
N GLN A 294 -10.26 -26.80 -18.76
CA GLN A 294 -10.51 -27.88 -19.73
C GLN A 294 -11.37 -27.41 -20.92
N GLU A 295 -12.24 -26.43 -20.70
CA GLU A 295 -12.99 -25.74 -21.77
C GLU A 295 -12.12 -24.82 -22.64
N GLY A 296 -10.81 -24.70 -22.33
CA GLY A 296 -9.86 -23.85 -23.06
C GLY A 296 -9.75 -22.41 -22.53
N VAL A 297 -10.36 -22.11 -21.39
CA VAL A 297 -10.23 -20.81 -20.73
C VAL A 297 -8.84 -20.67 -20.09
N ARG A 298 -8.17 -19.54 -20.28
CA ARG A 298 -6.90 -19.25 -19.63
C ARG A 298 -7.12 -18.90 -18.17
N VAL A 299 -6.71 -19.77 -17.24
CA VAL A 299 -6.88 -19.59 -15.81
C VAL A 299 -5.54 -19.33 -15.14
N LEU A 300 -5.39 -18.15 -14.53
CA LEU A 300 -4.17 -17.70 -13.82
C LEU A 300 -4.51 -17.29 -12.39
N LEU A 301 -3.78 -17.84 -11.42
CA LEU A 301 -3.87 -17.47 -10.01
C LEU A 301 -2.56 -16.84 -9.56
N LEU A 302 -2.63 -15.61 -9.03
CA LEU A 302 -1.51 -14.86 -8.46
C LEU A 302 -1.73 -14.71 -6.96
N VAL A 303 -1.11 -15.56 -6.16
CA VAL A 303 -1.32 -15.66 -4.71
C VAL A 303 -0.06 -15.19 -3.97
N TRP A 304 -0.22 -14.56 -2.82
CA TRP A 304 0.92 -14.23 -1.99
C TRP A 304 1.65 -15.50 -1.53
N ASP A 305 2.96 -15.49 -1.64
CA ASP A 305 3.85 -16.57 -1.17
C ASP A 305 4.12 -16.34 0.33
N ASP A 306 3.45 -17.09 1.19
CA ASP A 306 3.70 -17.04 2.63
C ASP A 306 5.05 -17.71 2.95
N PRO A 307 6.06 -16.96 3.37
CA PRO A 307 7.39 -17.55 3.65
C PRO A 307 7.38 -18.56 4.80
N THR A 308 6.30 -18.61 5.58
CA THR A 308 6.14 -19.54 6.73
C THR A 308 5.46 -20.85 6.34
N SER A 309 4.81 -20.92 5.16
CA SER A 309 4.09 -22.10 4.65
C SER A 309 5.01 -23.15 4.00
N ARG A 310 6.32 -22.92 3.93
CA ARG A 310 7.26 -23.78 3.21
C ARG A 310 7.57 -25.07 3.95
N SER A 311 7.54 -26.19 3.21
CA SER A 311 8.04 -27.49 3.70
C SER A 311 9.55 -27.43 3.91
N PHE A 312 10.00 -27.49 5.15
CA PHE A 312 11.41 -27.66 5.51
C PHE A 312 11.67 -29.10 5.95
N LEU A 313 12.60 -29.80 5.31
CA LEU A 313 13.01 -31.20 5.60
C LEU A 313 11.84 -32.22 5.61
N GLY A 314 10.82 -32.03 4.76
CA GLY A 314 9.72 -32.99 4.66
C GLY A 314 8.58 -32.81 5.67
N TYR A 315 8.69 -31.88 6.59
CA TYR A 315 7.59 -31.47 7.46
C TYR A 315 6.77 -30.37 6.78
N LYS A 316 5.48 -30.65 6.54
CA LYS A 316 4.52 -29.64 6.08
C LYS A 316 4.22 -28.71 7.26
N THR A 317 4.50 -27.43 7.12
CA THR A 317 3.96 -26.41 8.01
C THR A 317 2.86 -25.66 7.26
N GLU A 318 1.69 -25.57 7.87
CA GLU A 318 0.57 -24.78 7.30
C GLU A 318 0.87 -23.27 7.30
N GLY A 319 2.04 -22.87 7.80
CA GLY A 319 2.46 -21.50 7.97
C GLY A 319 1.76 -20.79 9.14
N ILE A 320 2.37 -19.72 9.64
CA ILE A 320 1.81 -18.93 10.76
C ILE A 320 0.50 -18.24 10.32
N MET A 321 0.41 -17.86 9.06
CA MET A 321 -0.76 -17.16 8.51
C MET A 321 -1.80 -18.11 7.91
N ASN A 322 -1.48 -19.39 7.76
CA ASN A 322 -2.36 -20.44 7.27
C ASN A 322 -3.10 -20.04 5.96
N THR A 323 -2.32 -19.61 4.96
CA THR A 323 -2.83 -19.08 3.70
C THR A 323 -3.23 -20.14 2.68
N SER A 324 -2.91 -21.42 2.91
CA SER A 324 -3.15 -22.55 2.00
C SER A 324 -2.58 -22.34 0.57
N ASP A 325 -1.60 -21.46 0.40
CA ASP A 325 -0.99 -21.08 -0.86
C ASP A 325 -0.29 -22.27 -1.55
N GLU A 326 0.57 -22.99 -0.83
CA GLU A 326 1.25 -24.19 -1.34
C GLU A 326 0.29 -25.34 -1.60
N GLU A 327 -0.74 -25.52 -0.77
CA GLU A 327 -1.75 -26.55 -0.95
C GLU A 327 -2.55 -26.30 -2.25
N THR A 328 -3.00 -25.09 -2.48
CA THR A 328 -3.69 -24.69 -3.71
C THR A 328 -2.79 -24.83 -4.93
N ARG A 329 -1.53 -24.43 -4.84
CA ARG A 329 -0.55 -24.64 -5.91
C ARG A 329 -0.36 -26.12 -6.23
N HIS A 330 -0.29 -26.98 -5.21
CA HIS A 330 -0.15 -28.42 -5.38
C HIS A 330 -1.39 -29.05 -6.03
N PHE A 331 -2.59 -28.61 -5.64
CA PHE A 331 -3.86 -29.09 -6.22
C PHE A 331 -3.92 -28.89 -7.73
N PHE A 332 -3.41 -27.76 -8.24
CA PHE A 332 -3.42 -27.44 -9.67
C PHE A 332 -2.21 -27.96 -10.45
N LYS A 333 -1.23 -28.62 -9.81
CA LYS A 333 0.06 -29.01 -10.42
C LYS A 333 -0.05 -29.79 -11.73
N HIS A 334 -1.09 -30.59 -11.89
CA HIS A 334 -1.32 -31.45 -13.05
C HIS A 334 -2.54 -31.00 -13.88
N SER A 335 -2.85 -29.72 -13.86
CA SER A 335 -3.92 -29.10 -14.66
C SER A 335 -3.35 -27.99 -15.54
N SER A 336 -4.18 -27.43 -16.43
CA SER A 336 -3.83 -26.25 -17.24
C SER A 336 -3.99 -24.93 -16.47
N VAL A 337 -4.48 -24.97 -15.23
CA VAL A 337 -4.52 -23.80 -14.33
C VAL A 337 -3.10 -23.48 -13.89
N GLN A 338 -2.69 -22.23 -14.07
CA GLN A 338 -1.37 -21.78 -13.65
C GLN A 338 -1.46 -21.01 -12.32
N VAL A 339 -0.73 -21.47 -11.32
CA VAL A 339 -0.64 -20.84 -10.00
C VAL A 339 0.76 -20.29 -9.80
N LEU A 340 0.88 -18.99 -9.59
CA LEU A 340 2.14 -18.31 -9.31
C LEU A 340 2.11 -17.75 -7.90
N LEU A 341 3.01 -18.23 -7.05
CA LEU A 341 3.21 -17.68 -5.73
C LEU A 341 4.13 -16.45 -5.82
N CYS A 342 3.66 -15.33 -5.27
CA CYS A 342 4.31 -14.03 -5.38
C CYS A 342 4.90 -13.61 -4.03
N PRO A 343 6.22 -13.77 -3.81
CA PRO A 343 6.84 -13.36 -2.58
C PRO A 343 6.92 -11.84 -2.46
N ARG A 344 6.76 -11.32 -1.25
CA ARG A 344 7.09 -9.93 -0.97
C ARG A 344 8.60 -9.83 -0.76
N SER A 345 9.29 -9.17 -1.66
CA SER A 345 10.75 -9.06 -1.60
C SER A 345 11.20 -7.65 -1.21
N GLY A 346 12.18 -7.56 -0.32
CA GLY A 346 12.92 -6.31 -0.10
C GLY A 346 13.74 -5.93 -1.34
N GLY A 347 13.89 -4.62 -1.60
CA GLY A 347 14.62 -4.09 -2.77
C GLY A 347 16.08 -4.60 -2.87
N LYS A 348 16.68 -4.42 -4.04
CA LYS A 348 18.10 -4.66 -4.27
C LYS A 348 18.91 -3.77 -3.33
N GLY A 349 19.77 -4.30 -2.49
CA GLY A 349 20.60 -3.53 -1.54
C GLY A 349 20.30 -3.80 -0.07
N HIS A 350 19.26 -4.56 0.25
CA HIS A 350 19.04 -5.03 1.62
C HIS A 350 19.85 -6.31 1.90
N SER A 351 20.34 -6.45 3.15
CA SER A 351 20.98 -7.69 3.60
C SER A 351 19.99 -8.86 3.52
N PHE A 352 20.49 -10.08 3.46
CA PHE A 352 19.66 -11.29 3.40
C PHE A 352 18.66 -11.37 4.57
N MET A 353 19.08 -11.01 5.79
CA MET A 353 18.23 -10.98 6.97
C MET A 353 17.09 -9.96 6.84
N LYS A 354 17.36 -8.76 6.32
CA LYS A 354 16.35 -7.73 6.12
C LYS A 354 15.36 -8.09 5.01
N LYS A 355 15.81 -8.81 3.98
CA LYS A 355 14.92 -9.36 2.94
C LYS A 355 13.98 -10.41 3.48
N GLN A 356 14.46 -11.25 4.39
CA GLN A 356 13.63 -12.26 5.05
C GLN A 356 12.64 -11.63 6.02
N GLU A 357 13.05 -10.63 6.79
CA GLU A 357 12.18 -9.86 7.67
C GLU A 357 11.06 -9.16 6.89
N VAL A 358 11.38 -8.49 5.78
CA VAL A 358 10.38 -7.85 4.90
C VAL A 358 9.37 -8.87 4.36
N GLY A 359 9.84 -10.05 3.92
CA GLY A 359 8.95 -11.10 3.41
C GLY A 359 8.00 -11.67 4.46
N THR A 360 8.37 -11.60 5.73
CA THR A 360 7.58 -12.13 6.85
C THR A 360 6.57 -11.10 7.39
N ILE A 361 6.91 -9.81 7.35
CA ILE A 361 6.08 -8.74 7.92
C ILE A 361 5.10 -8.18 6.88
N TYR A 362 5.51 -8.11 5.61
CA TYR A 362 4.71 -7.50 4.55
C TYR A 362 4.20 -8.54 3.56
N SER A 363 2.91 -8.49 3.24
CA SER A 363 2.26 -9.37 2.27
C SER A 363 1.82 -8.63 1.02
N HIS A 364 1.40 -9.39 0.00
CA HIS A 364 0.58 -8.89 -1.09
C HIS A 364 -0.89 -9.05 -0.70
N HIS A 365 -1.63 -7.96 -0.60
CA HIS A 365 -2.99 -7.95 -0.02
C HIS A 365 -4.09 -7.52 -1.00
N GLN A 366 -3.80 -7.48 -2.31
CA GLN A 366 -4.80 -7.19 -3.33
C GLN A 366 -5.67 -8.42 -3.57
N LYS A 367 -6.98 -8.19 -3.78
CA LYS A 367 -7.98 -9.23 -4.04
C LYS A 367 -8.79 -8.82 -5.25
N THR A 368 -8.66 -9.60 -6.33
CA THR A 368 -9.37 -9.33 -7.58
C THR A 368 -9.78 -10.62 -8.28
N VAL A 369 -10.93 -10.61 -8.94
CA VAL A 369 -11.33 -11.64 -9.92
C VAL A 369 -11.62 -10.94 -11.23
N ILE A 370 -10.88 -11.28 -12.28
CA ILE A 370 -10.96 -10.65 -13.59
C ILE A 370 -11.38 -11.73 -14.58
N VAL A 371 -12.48 -11.49 -15.31
CA VAL A 371 -13.02 -12.42 -16.28
C VAL A 371 -13.39 -11.70 -17.58
N ASP A 372 -13.47 -12.46 -18.66
CA ASP A 372 -14.13 -11.97 -19.86
C ASP A 372 -15.65 -12.24 -19.78
N ALA A 373 -16.45 -11.28 -20.19
CA ALA A 373 -17.90 -11.33 -20.20
C ALA A 373 -18.47 -11.03 -21.59
N ASP A 374 -19.73 -11.34 -21.81
CA ASP A 374 -20.40 -11.05 -23.06
C ASP A 374 -20.55 -9.53 -23.29
N ALA A 375 -20.18 -9.08 -24.49
CA ALA A 375 -20.33 -7.69 -24.94
C ALA A 375 -21.38 -7.56 -26.07
N GLY A 376 -22.09 -8.62 -26.39
CA GLY A 376 -22.98 -8.69 -27.54
C GLY A 376 -22.25 -8.92 -28.88
N HIS A 377 -22.98 -9.30 -29.92
CA HIS A 377 -22.44 -9.51 -31.28
C HIS A 377 -21.18 -10.39 -31.35
N TYR A 378 -21.16 -11.47 -30.55
CA TYR A 378 -20.01 -12.41 -30.41
C TYR A 378 -18.74 -11.77 -29.91
N LYS A 379 -18.80 -10.56 -29.33
CA LYS A 379 -17.68 -9.88 -28.68
C LYS A 379 -17.65 -10.14 -27.18
N ARG A 380 -16.46 -10.01 -26.61
CA ARG A 380 -16.21 -10.16 -25.17
C ARG A 380 -15.57 -8.88 -24.64
N LYS A 381 -15.86 -8.52 -23.39
CA LYS A 381 -15.27 -7.41 -22.65
C LYS A 381 -14.70 -7.90 -21.32
N ILE A 382 -13.87 -7.11 -20.70
CA ILE A 382 -13.32 -7.39 -19.37
C ILE A 382 -14.26 -6.87 -18.29
N VAL A 383 -14.52 -7.72 -17.30
CA VAL A 383 -15.21 -7.38 -16.06
C VAL A 383 -14.30 -7.76 -14.89
N ALA A 384 -14.28 -6.94 -13.85
CA ALA A 384 -13.44 -7.17 -12.69
C ALA A 384 -14.21 -7.01 -11.37
N PHE A 385 -13.93 -7.90 -10.44
CA PHE A 385 -14.33 -7.79 -9.05
C PHE A 385 -13.11 -7.35 -8.22
N ILE A 386 -13.30 -6.40 -7.32
CA ILE A 386 -12.25 -5.86 -6.46
C ILE A 386 -12.80 -5.43 -5.10
N GLY A 387 -12.05 -5.70 -4.03
CA GLY A 387 -12.43 -5.29 -2.68
C GLY A 387 -11.68 -6.05 -1.59
N GLY A 388 -12.31 -6.21 -0.43
CA GLY A 388 -11.72 -6.87 0.73
C GLY A 388 -11.78 -8.40 0.70
N LEU A 389 -12.66 -8.98 -0.11
CA LEU A 389 -12.97 -10.41 -0.09
C LEU A 389 -11.90 -11.28 -0.76
N ASP A 390 -11.23 -12.14 0.00
CA ASP A 390 -10.43 -13.25 -0.51
C ASP A 390 -11.31 -14.50 -0.75
N LEU A 391 -11.00 -15.27 -1.78
CA LEU A 391 -11.65 -16.55 -2.06
C LEU A 391 -10.94 -17.68 -1.29
N CYS A 392 -11.01 -17.66 0.04
CA CYS A 392 -10.31 -18.59 0.91
C CYS A 392 -11.17 -19.09 2.07
N MET A 393 -10.61 -20.02 2.84
CA MET A 393 -11.28 -20.62 4.00
C MET A 393 -11.70 -19.55 5.03
N GLY A 394 -12.89 -19.71 5.59
CA GLY A 394 -13.44 -18.88 6.65
C GLY A 394 -14.01 -17.53 6.19
N ARG A 395 -13.97 -17.20 4.91
CA ARG A 395 -14.46 -15.92 4.38
C ARG A 395 -15.93 -15.93 4.00
N TYR A 396 -16.46 -17.10 3.63
CA TYR A 396 -17.90 -17.20 3.38
C TYR A 396 -18.69 -16.89 4.63
N ASP A 397 -19.71 -16.07 4.52
CA ASP A 397 -20.58 -15.71 5.64
C ASP A 397 -22.03 -15.55 5.17
N THR A 398 -22.92 -15.27 6.11
CA THR A 398 -24.33 -14.95 5.87
C THR A 398 -24.66 -13.60 6.52
N PRO A 399 -25.74 -12.92 6.11
CA PRO A 399 -26.06 -11.56 6.58
C PRO A 399 -26.14 -11.38 8.09
N GLN A 400 -26.40 -12.46 8.83
CA GLN A 400 -26.52 -12.42 10.29
C GLN A 400 -25.21 -12.70 11.03
N HIS A 401 -24.13 -13.03 10.31
CA HIS A 401 -22.80 -13.32 10.86
C HIS A 401 -22.81 -14.25 12.10
N PRO A 402 -23.47 -15.43 12.06
CA PRO A 402 -23.65 -16.25 13.25
C PRO A 402 -22.32 -16.88 13.69
N LEU A 403 -22.08 -16.94 15.00
CA LEU A 403 -20.84 -17.47 15.56
C LEU A 403 -20.84 -19.00 15.72
N PHE A 404 -22.01 -19.60 16.07
CA PHE A 404 -22.10 -21.01 16.44
C PHE A 404 -23.17 -21.79 15.67
N ARG A 405 -24.36 -21.23 15.47
CA ARG A 405 -25.55 -21.98 15.00
C ARG A 405 -25.45 -22.58 13.60
N THR A 406 -24.44 -22.18 12.84
CA THR A 406 -24.22 -22.64 11.45
C THR A 406 -23.00 -23.55 11.30
N LEU A 407 -22.32 -23.88 12.40
CA LEU A 407 -21.11 -24.73 12.39
C LEU A 407 -21.39 -26.16 11.88
N GLU A 408 -22.60 -26.68 12.08
CA GLU A 408 -23.02 -28.01 11.61
C GLU A 408 -23.72 -27.97 10.24
N THR A 409 -23.91 -26.78 9.64
CA THR A 409 -24.64 -26.59 8.39
C THR A 409 -23.81 -25.85 7.35
N VAL A 410 -24.10 -24.59 7.12
CA VAL A 410 -23.49 -23.73 6.07
C VAL A 410 -21.97 -23.59 6.22
N HIS A 411 -21.47 -23.61 7.46
CA HIS A 411 -20.05 -23.41 7.79
C HIS A 411 -19.36 -24.69 8.29
N LYS A 412 -19.94 -25.87 8.07
CA LYS A 412 -19.45 -27.14 8.64
C LYS A 412 -17.96 -27.41 8.35
N ASP A 413 -17.53 -27.15 7.13
CA ASP A 413 -16.16 -27.41 6.69
C ASP A 413 -15.37 -26.10 6.47
N ASP A 414 -15.87 -24.97 6.99
CA ASP A 414 -15.31 -23.64 6.69
C ASP A 414 -15.48 -22.66 7.87
N ASN A 415 -15.13 -23.11 9.07
CA ASN A 415 -15.34 -22.38 10.32
C ASN A 415 -14.05 -21.81 10.92
N ARG A 416 -13.08 -21.44 10.10
CA ARG A 416 -11.78 -20.95 10.57
C ARG A 416 -11.90 -19.85 11.63
N ASN A 417 -11.13 -20.00 12.70
CA ASN A 417 -10.89 -18.96 13.70
C ASN A 417 -9.44 -19.00 14.18
N PRO A 418 -8.55 -18.13 13.68
CA PRO A 418 -7.12 -18.13 14.04
C PRO A 418 -6.85 -17.71 15.49
N THR A 419 -7.84 -17.15 16.20
CA THR A 419 -7.70 -16.79 17.62
C THR A 419 -7.59 -18.03 18.51
N PHE A 420 -8.19 -19.15 18.09
CA PHE A 420 -8.18 -20.40 18.85
C PHE A 420 -7.26 -21.40 18.14
N MET A 421 -6.25 -21.90 18.86
CA MET A 421 -5.22 -22.78 18.29
C MET A 421 -5.75 -24.18 17.90
N GLU A 422 -6.83 -24.63 18.52
CA GLU A 422 -7.47 -25.91 18.21
C GLU A 422 -8.88 -25.63 17.70
N PRO A 423 -9.16 -25.82 16.39
CA PRO A 423 -10.52 -25.83 15.89
C PRO A 423 -11.23 -27.07 16.47
N GLY A 424 -11.93 -26.88 17.55
CA GLY A 424 -12.58 -27.96 18.28
C GLY A 424 -13.98 -27.59 18.74
N VAL A 425 -14.66 -28.58 19.29
CA VAL A 425 -16.01 -28.45 19.85
C VAL A 425 -16.06 -27.26 20.84
N GLY A 426 -16.88 -26.26 20.52
CA GLY A 426 -17.10 -25.11 21.39
C GLY A 426 -16.41 -23.80 20.97
N CYS A 427 -15.59 -23.79 19.94
CA CYS A 427 -15.02 -22.55 19.41
C CYS A 427 -16.00 -21.86 18.45
N PRO A 428 -16.18 -20.53 18.54
CA PRO A 428 -16.95 -19.78 17.56
C PRO A 428 -16.20 -19.74 16.22
N ARG A 429 -16.92 -19.61 15.11
CA ARG A 429 -16.31 -19.15 13.87
C ARG A 429 -15.95 -17.68 13.98
N GLN A 430 -15.00 -17.22 13.17
CA GLN A 430 -14.73 -15.79 12.99
C GLN A 430 -15.69 -15.23 11.93
N PRO A 431 -16.53 -14.25 12.26
CA PRO A 431 -17.39 -13.61 11.27
C PRO A 431 -16.59 -12.67 10.37
N TRP A 432 -17.04 -12.49 9.12
CA TRP A 432 -16.42 -11.62 8.15
C TRP A 432 -17.38 -10.57 7.62
N HIS A 433 -16.86 -9.36 7.42
CA HIS A 433 -17.55 -8.24 6.81
C HIS A 433 -16.59 -7.57 5.84
N ASP A 434 -16.86 -7.69 4.53
CA ASP A 434 -16.00 -7.18 3.47
C ASP A 434 -16.80 -6.34 2.48
N LEU A 435 -16.32 -5.13 2.21
CA LEU A 435 -16.77 -4.35 1.07
C LEU A 435 -16.17 -4.91 -0.22
N HIS A 436 -16.99 -5.01 -1.26
CA HIS A 436 -16.54 -5.47 -2.58
C HIS A 436 -17.31 -4.74 -3.67
N CYS A 437 -16.80 -4.76 -4.89
CA CYS A 437 -17.54 -4.26 -6.03
C CYS A 437 -17.22 -5.04 -7.31
N LYS A 438 -18.17 -5.02 -8.25
CA LYS A 438 -18.02 -5.48 -9.62
C LYS A 438 -17.97 -4.28 -10.54
N ILE A 439 -16.98 -4.22 -11.41
CA ILE A 439 -16.75 -3.13 -12.36
C ILE A 439 -16.90 -3.69 -13.77
N ASP A 440 -17.85 -3.14 -14.52
CA ASP A 440 -18.11 -3.42 -15.92
C ASP A 440 -17.91 -2.12 -16.71
N GLY A 441 -16.80 -1.99 -17.39
CA GLY A 441 -16.44 -0.77 -18.12
C GLY A 441 -14.93 -0.54 -18.21
N PRO A 442 -14.49 0.64 -18.68
CA PRO A 442 -13.08 0.90 -18.96
C PRO A 442 -12.14 0.69 -17.76
N ALA A 443 -12.59 0.94 -16.53
CA ALA A 443 -11.76 0.78 -15.33
C ALA A 443 -11.40 -0.68 -15.02
N ALA A 444 -12.16 -1.67 -15.51
CA ALA A 444 -11.80 -3.07 -15.37
C ALA A 444 -10.49 -3.42 -16.09
N TYR A 445 -10.15 -2.70 -17.15
CA TYR A 445 -8.88 -2.86 -17.88
C TYR A 445 -7.68 -2.30 -17.10
N ASP A 446 -7.88 -1.30 -16.25
CA ASP A 446 -6.82 -0.83 -15.35
C ASP A 446 -6.51 -1.87 -14.26
N ILE A 447 -7.54 -2.60 -13.77
CA ILE A 447 -7.37 -3.72 -12.84
C ILE A 447 -6.63 -4.88 -13.53
N LEU A 448 -6.99 -5.18 -14.79
CA LEU A 448 -6.28 -6.16 -15.60
C LEU A 448 -4.80 -5.77 -15.79
N THR A 449 -4.52 -4.52 -16.13
CA THR A 449 -3.14 -4.00 -16.27
C THR A 449 -2.35 -4.20 -14.97
N ASN A 450 -2.96 -3.92 -13.81
CA ASN A 450 -2.32 -4.18 -12.52
C ASN A 450 -1.98 -5.67 -12.32
N PHE A 451 -2.89 -6.59 -12.70
CA PHE A 451 -2.63 -8.03 -12.64
C PHE A 451 -1.46 -8.40 -13.53
N GLU A 452 -1.45 -7.96 -14.79
CA GLU A 452 -0.41 -8.25 -15.78
C GLU A 452 0.96 -7.74 -15.34
N GLU A 453 1.05 -6.51 -14.87
CA GLU A 453 2.29 -5.92 -14.35
C GLU A 453 2.84 -6.72 -13.16
N ARG A 454 1.98 -7.20 -12.25
CA ARG A 454 2.36 -8.06 -11.14
C ARG A 454 2.78 -9.46 -11.60
N TRP A 455 2.01 -10.06 -12.50
CA TRP A 455 2.31 -11.38 -13.07
C TRP A 455 3.68 -11.40 -13.76
N LEU A 456 3.94 -10.42 -14.62
CA LEU A 456 5.22 -10.27 -15.33
C LEU A 456 6.40 -10.06 -14.39
N LYS A 457 6.18 -9.52 -13.21
CA LYS A 457 7.23 -9.38 -12.20
C LYS A 457 7.48 -10.69 -11.46
N ALA A 458 6.42 -11.34 -11.01
CA ALA A 458 6.48 -12.57 -10.23
C ALA A 458 6.97 -13.78 -11.08
N SER A 459 6.65 -13.78 -12.38
CA SER A 459 7.06 -14.86 -13.30
C SER A 459 8.55 -14.89 -13.64
N LYS A 460 9.30 -13.84 -13.29
CA LYS A 460 10.76 -13.83 -13.50
C LYS A 460 11.45 -14.84 -12.59
N PRO A 461 12.14 -15.87 -13.15
CA PRO A 461 12.78 -16.87 -12.33
C PRO A 461 13.91 -16.27 -11.50
N HIS A 462 13.92 -16.59 -10.21
CA HIS A 462 14.98 -16.24 -9.28
C HIS A 462 15.97 -17.43 -9.14
N GLY A 463 17.26 -17.20 -9.34
CA GLY A 463 18.31 -18.21 -9.10
C GLY A 463 18.37 -19.35 -10.14
N ILE A 464 18.61 -20.59 -9.68
CA ILE A 464 18.82 -21.80 -10.51
C ILE A 464 17.57 -22.21 -11.31
N GLN A 465 16.40 -21.73 -10.98
CA GLN A 465 15.15 -22.01 -11.71
C GLN A 465 15.04 -21.31 -13.07
N ARG A 466 16.04 -20.51 -13.46
CA ARG A 466 16.11 -19.83 -14.78
C ARG A 466 16.00 -20.77 -16.01
N LEU A 467 16.09 -22.06 -15.82
CA LEU A 467 16.10 -23.06 -16.90
C LEU A 467 14.74 -23.74 -17.13
N LYS A 468 13.69 -23.44 -16.36
CA LYS A 468 12.37 -24.05 -16.54
C LYS A 468 11.32 -23.00 -16.88
N ALA A 469 10.78 -23.12 -18.08
CA ALA A 469 9.57 -22.49 -18.65
C ALA A 469 9.43 -20.96 -18.45
N SER A 470 9.39 -20.24 -19.56
CA SER A 470 8.95 -18.84 -19.61
C SER A 470 7.45 -18.77 -19.32
N TYR A 471 7.07 -18.21 -18.16
CA TYR A 471 5.68 -17.89 -17.83
C TYR A 471 5.20 -16.59 -18.54
N ASP A 472 6.03 -15.97 -19.37
CA ASP A 472 5.70 -14.75 -20.10
C ASP A 472 4.60 -14.97 -21.15
N ASP A 473 4.44 -16.22 -21.63
CA ASP A 473 3.39 -16.61 -22.58
C ASP A 473 2.06 -17.00 -21.90
N ALA A 474 1.97 -16.93 -20.56
CA ALA A 474 0.74 -17.26 -19.84
C ALA A 474 -0.33 -16.19 -20.04
N LEU A 475 0.05 -14.92 -20.12
CA LEU A 475 -0.85 -13.79 -20.35
C LEU A 475 -1.41 -13.81 -21.77
N LEU A 476 -2.71 -13.60 -21.91
CA LEU A 476 -3.33 -13.46 -23.22
C LEU A 476 -2.95 -12.11 -23.83
N LYS A 477 -2.53 -12.15 -25.09
CA LYS A 477 -2.27 -10.95 -25.90
C LYS A 477 -3.53 -10.56 -26.64
N PHE A 478 -4.24 -9.56 -26.18
CA PHE A 478 -5.55 -9.16 -26.71
C PHE A 478 -5.49 -8.75 -28.17
N GLU A 479 -4.35 -8.22 -28.63
CA GLU A 479 -4.13 -7.91 -30.06
C GLU A 479 -4.26 -9.16 -30.96
N ARG A 480 -4.16 -10.35 -30.37
CA ARG A 480 -4.30 -11.64 -31.05
C ARG A 480 -5.68 -12.28 -30.88
N ILE A 481 -6.56 -11.65 -30.12
CA ILE A 481 -7.89 -12.18 -29.80
C ILE A 481 -8.95 -11.14 -30.24
N PRO A 482 -9.36 -11.16 -31.50
CA PRO A 482 -10.24 -10.13 -32.06
C PRO A 482 -11.64 -10.10 -31.44
N GLU A 483 -11.99 -11.11 -30.66
CA GLU A 483 -13.27 -11.18 -29.94
C GLU A 483 -13.27 -10.32 -28.68
N ILE A 484 -12.10 -10.10 -28.03
CA ILE A 484 -12.01 -9.24 -26.86
C ILE A 484 -11.82 -7.80 -27.33
N ILE A 485 -12.81 -6.96 -27.03
CA ILE A 485 -12.75 -5.54 -27.36
C ILE A 485 -11.74 -4.83 -26.46
N GLY A 486 -11.04 -3.85 -27.03
CA GLY A 486 -10.08 -3.02 -26.31
C GLY A 486 -10.77 -1.96 -25.45
N ILE A 487 -10.01 -1.34 -24.54
CA ILE A 487 -10.50 -0.30 -23.63
C ILE A 487 -11.18 0.87 -24.36
N ALA A 488 -10.70 1.21 -25.55
CA ALA A 488 -11.28 2.30 -26.36
C ALA A 488 -12.62 1.93 -27.01
N GLU A 489 -12.90 0.65 -27.15
CA GLU A 489 -14.11 0.11 -27.79
C GLU A 489 -15.18 -0.24 -26.75
N VAL A 490 -14.82 -0.29 -25.46
CA VAL A 490 -15.80 -0.55 -24.41
C VAL A 490 -16.78 0.60 -24.40
N SER A 491 -18.02 0.32 -24.83
CA SER A 491 -19.09 1.30 -24.88
C SER A 491 -19.27 1.95 -23.53
N CYS A 492 -18.96 3.23 -23.45
CA CYS A 492 -19.43 4.06 -22.37
C CYS A 492 -20.95 4.12 -22.48
N GLN A 493 -21.66 3.86 -21.40
CA GLN A 493 -23.10 4.14 -21.35
C GLN A 493 -23.33 5.62 -21.68
N ALA A 494 -24.48 5.94 -22.21
CA ALA A 494 -24.83 7.33 -22.51
C ALA A 494 -24.65 8.17 -21.25
N GLU A 495 -24.07 9.37 -21.36
CA GLU A 495 -23.85 10.27 -20.22
C GLU A 495 -25.12 10.55 -19.40
N ASN A 496 -26.28 10.38 -20.02
CA ASN A 496 -27.60 10.56 -19.39
C ASN A 496 -28.18 9.29 -18.76
N ASP A 497 -27.47 8.16 -18.79
CA ASP A 497 -27.93 6.93 -18.10
C ASP A 497 -27.71 7.11 -16.59
N PRO A 498 -28.78 7.02 -15.76
CA PRO A 498 -28.66 7.23 -14.31
C PRO A 498 -27.79 6.18 -13.61
N GLU A 499 -27.51 5.05 -14.25
CA GLU A 499 -26.62 4.01 -13.75
C GLU A 499 -25.16 4.17 -14.20
N THR A 500 -24.83 5.27 -14.88
CA THR A 500 -23.45 5.53 -15.34
C THR A 500 -22.54 5.92 -14.20
N TRP A 501 -21.42 5.21 -14.07
CA TRP A 501 -20.36 5.48 -13.12
C TRP A 501 -19.08 5.96 -13.80
N HIS A 502 -18.39 6.85 -13.11
CA HIS A 502 -17.00 7.22 -13.42
C HIS A 502 -16.10 6.62 -12.34
N VAL A 503 -15.12 5.83 -12.76
CA VAL A 503 -14.32 4.99 -11.85
C VAL A 503 -12.85 5.28 -12.02
N GLN A 504 -12.14 5.42 -10.91
CA GLN A 504 -10.68 5.52 -10.88
C GLN A 504 -10.10 4.44 -9.97
N VAL A 505 -9.10 3.73 -10.49
CA VAL A 505 -8.43 2.66 -9.76
C VAL A 505 -7.20 3.20 -9.05
N PHE A 506 -7.03 2.84 -7.79
CA PHE A 506 -5.89 3.22 -6.97
C PHE A 506 -5.18 1.98 -6.44
N ARG A 507 -3.89 2.09 -6.24
CA ARG A 507 -3.09 1.02 -5.62
C ARG A 507 -1.97 1.57 -4.75
N SER A 508 -1.42 0.71 -3.90
CA SER A 508 -0.20 0.95 -3.12
C SER A 508 0.78 -0.18 -3.42
N ILE A 509 1.79 0.09 -4.26
CA ILE A 509 2.73 -0.93 -4.72
C ILE A 509 4.06 -0.30 -5.13
N ASP A 510 5.14 -1.09 -5.07
CA ASP A 510 6.47 -0.62 -5.49
C ASP A 510 7.05 -1.39 -6.69
N SER A 511 8.11 -0.85 -7.27
CA SER A 511 8.80 -1.43 -8.44
C SER A 511 9.46 -2.79 -8.18
N THR A 512 9.52 -3.25 -6.91
CA THR A 512 9.95 -4.62 -6.59
C THR A 512 8.85 -5.64 -6.82
N SER A 513 7.60 -5.20 -6.92
CA SER A 513 6.39 -6.02 -7.00
C SER A 513 5.66 -5.94 -8.34
N VAL A 514 6.00 -4.98 -9.20
CA VAL A 514 5.42 -4.81 -10.54
C VAL A 514 6.50 -4.65 -11.61
N LYS A 515 6.15 -4.95 -12.86
CA LYS A 515 6.94 -4.62 -14.05
C LYS A 515 6.19 -3.53 -14.83
N GLY A 516 6.93 -2.65 -15.49
CA GLY A 516 6.33 -1.59 -16.31
C GLY A 516 6.47 -0.19 -15.73
N PHE A 517 6.95 -0.06 -14.50
CA PHE A 517 7.40 1.25 -14.03
C PHE A 517 8.64 1.68 -14.82
N PRO A 518 8.71 2.95 -15.22
CA PRO A 518 9.84 3.46 -16.01
C PRO A 518 11.13 3.42 -15.19
N ASP A 519 12.24 3.20 -15.89
CA ASP A 519 13.58 3.23 -15.25
C ASP A 519 14.09 4.69 -15.11
N ASP A 520 13.65 5.60 -15.99
CA ASP A 520 14.04 7.01 -15.95
C ASP A 520 13.24 7.78 -14.86
N PRO A 521 13.91 8.54 -13.98
CA PRO A 521 13.24 9.32 -12.93
C PRO A 521 12.25 10.37 -13.45
N LYS A 522 12.51 10.95 -14.62
CA LYS A 522 11.61 11.97 -15.22
C LYS A 522 10.31 11.32 -15.70
N ASP A 523 10.43 10.16 -16.34
CA ASP A 523 9.27 9.37 -16.77
C ASP A 523 8.49 8.84 -15.56
N ALA A 524 9.18 8.47 -14.48
CA ALA A 524 8.55 8.07 -13.23
C ALA A 524 7.70 9.20 -12.64
N THR A 525 8.25 10.42 -12.59
CA THR A 525 7.53 11.60 -12.11
C THR A 525 6.33 11.93 -12.99
N SER A 526 6.44 11.81 -14.32
CA SER A 526 5.32 12.06 -15.25
C SER A 526 4.16 11.07 -15.05
N ARG A 527 4.44 9.88 -14.49
CA ARG A 527 3.45 8.86 -14.10
C ARG A 527 3.04 8.94 -12.62
N ASN A 528 3.38 10.04 -11.94
CA ASN A 528 3.06 10.27 -10.53
C ASN A 528 3.61 9.20 -9.57
N LEU A 529 4.74 8.60 -9.91
CA LEU A 529 5.42 7.65 -9.05
C LEU A 529 6.37 8.38 -8.09
N LEU A 530 6.30 8.03 -6.81
CA LEU A 530 7.23 8.53 -5.80
C LEU A 530 8.54 7.76 -5.89
N CYS A 531 9.65 8.44 -5.67
CA CYS A 531 10.94 7.79 -5.55
C CYS A 531 11.28 7.56 -4.07
N GLY A 532 11.53 6.30 -3.71
CA GLY A 532 11.99 5.88 -2.40
C GLY A 532 13.42 5.34 -2.47
N LYS A 533 14.41 6.19 -2.80
CA LYS A 533 15.76 5.74 -3.15
C LYS A 533 15.66 4.89 -4.45
N ASN A 534 16.33 3.89 -4.71
CA ASN A 534 16.26 3.11 -5.96
C ASN A 534 14.97 2.28 -6.13
N VAL A 535 13.87 2.69 -5.52
CA VAL A 535 12.56 2.05 -5.60
C VAL A 535 11.52 3.09 -5.99
N LEU A 536 10.73 2.80 -7.03
CA LEU A 536 9.56 3.60 -7.39
C LEU A 536 8.33 3.07 -6.66
N ILE A 537 7.47 3.98 -6.23
CA ILE A 537 6.30 3.68 -5.42
C ILE A 537 5.08 4.36 -6.03
N ASP A 538 4.04 3.57 -6.30
CA ASP A 538 2.70 4.07 -6.56
C ASP A 538 1.96 4.17 -5.22
N ALA A 539 1.71 5.39 -4.76
CA ALA A 539 1.01 5.71 -3.51
C ALA A 539 -0.40 6.26 -3.77
N SER A 540 -1.04 5.85 -4.85
CA SER A 540 -2.32 6.39 -5.31
C SER A 540 -3.43 6.26 -4.26
N ILE A 541 -3.46 5.18 -3.46
CA ILE A 541 -4.43 5.01 -2.38
C ILE A 541 -4.29 6.14 -1.35
N HIS A 542 -3.08 6.39 -0.85
CA HIS A 542 -2.83 7.46 0.12
C HIS A 542 -3.21 8.84 -0.44
N THR A 543 -2.86 9.11 -1.69
CA THR A 543 -3.21 10.35 -2.39
C THR A 543 -4.73 10.52 -2.51
N ALA A 544 -5.45 9.45 -2.85
CA ALA A 544 -6.91 9.47 -2.99
C ALA A 544 -7.62 9.71 -1.65
N TYR A 545 -7.18 9.04 -0.58
CA TYR A 545 -7.71 9.28 0.77
C TYR A 545 -7.53 10.73 1.21
N ILE A 546 -6.32 11.28 1.07
CA ILE A 546 -6.05 12.67 1.45
C ILE A 546 -6.94 13.63 0.67
N LYS A 547 -7.08 13.42 -0.65
CA LYS A 547 -7.97 14.25 -1.46
C LYS A 547 -9.41 14.15 -0.98
N ALA A 548 -9.92 12.96 -0.76
CA ALA A 548 -11.30 12.74 -0.31
C ALA A 548 -11.56 13.42 1.05
N ILE A 549 -10.65 13.25 2.02
CA ILE A 549 -10.76 13.86 3.34
C ILE A 549 -10.75 15.40 3.25
N ARG A 550 -9.80 15.96 2.49
CA ARG A 550 -9.71 17.42 2.31
C ARG A 550 -10.92 18.00 1.60
N ALA A 551 -11.49 17.27 0.65
CA ALA A 551 -12.67 17.70 -0.12
C ALA A 551 -14.01 17.45 0.59
N ALA A 552 -14.07 16.58 1.59
CA ALA A 552 -15.31 16.25 2.30
C ALA A 552 -15.98 17.50 2.90
N GLN A 553 -17.31 17.65 2.72
CA GLN A 553 -18.07 18.81 3.16
C GLN A 553 -18.94 18.51 4.38
N HIS A 554 -19.56 17.34 4.45
CA HIS A 554 -20.60 17.02 5.44
C HIS A 554 -20.21 15.88 6.38
N PHE A 555 -19.60 14.81 5.85
CA PHE A 555 -19.17 13.67 6.65
C PHE A 555 -18.03 12.88 5.99
N ILE A 556 -17.40 12.05 6.80
CA ILE A 556 -16.48 11.00 6.38
C ILE A 556 -16.99 9.68 6.95
N TYR A 557 -17.04 8.63 6.10
CA TYR A 557 -17.32 7.26 6.52
C TYR A 557 -16.20 6.36 6.01
N ILE A 558 -15.59 5.60 6.92
CA ILE A 558 -14.48 4.71 6.62
C ILE A 558 -14.75 3.35 7.27
N GLU A 559 -14.61 2.29 6.48
CA GLU A 559 -14.50 0.91 6.97
C GLU A 559 -13.13 0.37 6.56
N ASN A 560 -12.29 0.07 7.53
CA ASN A 560 -10.94 -0.41 7.32
C ASN A 560 -10.58 -1.51 8.31
N GLN A 561 -9.66 -2.40 7.92
CA GLN A 561 -9.12 -3.43 8.81
C GLN A 561 -8.28 -2.82 9.94
N TYR A 562 -7.56 -1.73 9.67
CA TYR A 562 -6.71 -1.03 10.63
C TYR A 562 -6.85 0.48 10.51
N PHE A 563 -6.59 1.19 11.62
CA PHE A 563 -6.47 2.64 11.66
C PHE A 563 -5.10 3.02 12.20
N LEU A 564 -4.13 3.24 11.30
CA LEU A 564 -2.73 3.47 11.61
C LEU A 564 -2.27 4.81 11.01
N GLY A 565 -1.41 5.53 11.75
CA GLY A 565 -0.88 6.83 11.35
C GLY A 565 0.63 6.85 11.13
N SER A 566 1.18 8.05 11.11
CA SER A 566 2.63 8.30 10.95
C SER A 566 3.39 7.97 12.23
N SER A 567 4.63 7.49 12.09
CA SER A 567 5.49 7.11 13.22
C SER A 567 6.31 8.25 13.81
N TYR A 568 6.35 9.44 13.19
CA TYR A 568 7.24 10.53 13.59
C TYR A 568 7.01 11.07 15.02
N ASN A 569 5.80 10.87 15.57
CA ASN A 569 5.47 11.21 16.96
C ASN A 569 5.64 10.04 17.94
N TRP A 570 6.12 8.89 17.51
CA TRP A 570 6.31 7.74 18.37
C TRP A 570 7.74 7.74 18.94
N ASP A 571 7.90 8.04 20.22
CA ASP A 571 9.22 8.21 20.83
C ASP A 571 10.18 7.04 20.59
N ALA A 572 9.67 5.82 20.59
CA ALA A 572 10.46 4.62 20.40
C ALA A 572 10.67 4.22 18.91
N HIS A 573 10.00 4.86 17.95
CA HIS A 573 9.94 4.42 16.54
C HIS A 573 10.00 5.55 15.53
N LYS A 574 10.56 6.71 15.90
CA LYS A 574 10.72 7.88 15.01
C LYS A 574 11.57 7.57 13.77
N ASP A 575 12.53 6.67 13.93
CA ASP A 575 13.48 6.22 12.90
C ASP A 575 12.82 5.41 11.76
N ILE A 576 11.62 4.86 11.97
CA ILE A 576 10.86 4.16 10.92
C ILE A 576 10.53 5.10 9.75
N GLY A 577 10.29 6.39 10.03
CA GLY A 577 10.01 7.41 9.01
C GLY A 577 8.68 7.18 8.28
N ALA A 578 7.73 6.45 8.87
CA ALA A 578 6.42 6.22 8.27
C ALA A 578 5.62 7.51 8.17
N ASN A 579 5.07 7.77 6.99
CA ASN A 579 4.30 8.96 6.66
C ASN A 579 2.91 8.59 6.13
N ASN A 580 2.00 8.23 7.04
CA ASN A 580 0.59 8.04 6.73
C ASN A 580 -0.23 9.20 7.31
N LEU A 581 -0.68 10.10 6.45
CA LEU A 581 -1.36 11.33 6.85
C LEU A 581 -2.84 11.16 7.15
N ILE A 582 -3.45 10.01 6.84
CA ILE A 582 -4.91 9.82 6.91
C ILE A 582 -5.48 10.24 8.28
N PRO A 583 -4.97 9.77 9.44
CA PRO A 583 -5.50 10.19 10.73
C PRO A 583 -5.32 11.68 11.01
N MET A 584 -4.17 12.26 10.64
CA MET A 584 -3.92 13.69 10.83
C MET A 584 -4.83 14.56 9.96
N GLU A 585 -5.06 14.17 8.72
CA GLU A 585 -5.97 14.90 7.81
C GLU A 585 -7.43 14.87 8.31
N ILE A 586 -7.88 13.74 8.87
CA ILE A 586 -9.21 13.65 9.51
C ILE A 586 -9.28 14.59 10.70
N ALA A 587 -8.28 14.58 11.58
CA ALA A 587 -8.24 15.48 12.75
C ALA A 587 -8.26 16.95 12.33
N LEU A 588 -7.45 17.34 11.35
CA LEU A 588 -7.42 18.70 10.84
C LEU A 588 -8.73 19.11 10.16
N LYS A 589 -9.38 18.18 9.45
CA LYS A 589 -10.70 18.43 8.86
C LYS A 589 -11.75 18.71 9.95
N ILE A 590 -11.84 17.87 10.97
CA ILE A 590 -12.76 18.04 12.09
C ILE A 590 -12.48 19.37 12.81
N ALA A 591 -11.22 19.66 13.14
CA ALA A 591 -10.83 20.91 13.79
C ALA A 591 -11.21 22.13 12.97
N ASN A 592 -11.01 22.12 11.66
CA ASN A 592 -11.38 23.22 10.78
C ASN A 592 -12.91 23.41 10.71
N LYS A 593 -13.68 22.33 10.66
CA LYS A 593 -15.16 22.40 10.67
C LYS A 593 -15.69 22.94 12.00
N ILE A 594 -15.11 22.55 13.13
CA ILE A 594 -15.44 23.10 14.45
C ILE A 594 -15.16 24.62 14.49
N ARG A 595 -13.98 25.06 14.05
CA ARG A 595 -13.60 26.48 14.00
C ARG A 595 -14.52 27.30 13.09
N ALA A 596 -15.00 26.71 12.01
CA ALA A 596 -15.95 27.34 11.08
C ALA A 596 -17.40 27.29 11.58
N ASN A 597 -17.67 26.64 12.73
CA ASN A 597 -19.02 26.36 13.24
C ASN A 597 -19.91 25.63 12.21
N GLU A 598 -19.30 24.70 11.46
CA GLU A 598 -19.98 23.87 10.49
C GLU A 598 -20.23 22.45 11.03
N ARG A 599 -21.44 21.91 10.81
CA ARG A 599 -21.76 20.53 11.18
C ARG A 599 -20.95 19.55 10.33
N PHE A 600 -20.26 18.62 11.00
CA PHE A 600 -19.47 17.58 10.36
C PHE A 600 -19.44 16.31 11.21
N SER A 601 -19.43 15.14 10.57
CA SER A 601 -19.36 13.85 11.25
C SER A 601 -18.27 12.98 10.64
N ALA A 602 -17.56 12.21 11.46
CA ALA A 602 -16.64 11.19 11.01
C ALA A 602 -17.02 9.84 11.62
N TYR A 603 -17.26 8.85 10.78
CA TYR A 603 -17.58 7.49 11.16
C TYR A 603 -16.43 6.60 10.72
N ILE A 604 -15.77 5.92 11.67
CA ILE A 604 -14.62 5.07 11.41
C ILE A 604 -14.91 3.71 12.03
N LEU A 605 -15.16 2.73 11.16
CA LEU A 605 -15.42 1.34 11.53
C LEU A 605 -14.16 0.51 11.32
N ILE A 606 -13.70 -0.15 12.38
CA ILE A 606 -12.57 -1.07 12.37
C ILE A 606 -12.87 -2.28 13.24
N PRO A 607 -12.28 -3.46 12.98
CA PRO A 607 -12.35 -4.59 13.90
C PRO A 607 -11.78 -4.22 15.27
N MET A 608 -12.47 -4.64 16.33
CA MET A 608 -12.02 -4.40 17.72
C MET A 608 -10.68 -5.07 18.01
N TRP A 609 -10.38 -6.17 17.30
CA TRP A 609 -9.16 -6.94 17.46
C TRP A 609 -8.56 -7.31 16.11
N PRO A 610 -7.23 -7.15 15.92
CA PRO A 610 -6.56 -7.60 14.69
C PRO A 610 -6.69 -9.10 14.49
N GLU A 611 -6.83 -9.53 13.24
CA GLU A 611 -6.83 -10.96 12.89
C GLU A 611 -5.52 -11.61 13.31
N GLY A 612 -5.61 -12.84 13.86
CA GLY A 612 -4.47 -13.66 14.21
C GLY A 612 -4.46 -14.12 15.65
N VAL A 613 -3.44 -14.89 16.01
CA VAL A 613 -3.24 -15.38 17.37
C VAL A 613 -2.97 -14.19 18.32
N PRO A 614 -3.76 -13.99 19.38
CA PRO A 614 -3.65 -12.81 20.26
C PRO A 614 -2.24 -12.58 20.83
N THR A 615 -1.54 -13.65 21.18
CA THR A 615 -0.17 -13.60 21.73
C THR A 615 0.92 -13.51 20.65
N GLY A 616 0.53 -13.58 19.37
CA GLY A 616 1.46 -13.53 18.24
C GLY A 616 2.10 -12.16 18.06
N THR A 617 3.38 -12.12 17.73
CA THR A 617 4.14 -10.87 17.52
C THR A 617 3.49 -9.93 16.47
N PRO A 618 2.98 -10.40 15.32
CA PRO A 618 2.31 -9.52 14.36
C PRO A 618 1.07 -8.84 14.95
N THR A 619 0.20 -9.61 15.62
CA THR A 619 -1.02 -9.10 16.27
C THR A 619 -0.70 -8.06 17.33
N GLN A 620 0.27 -8.35 18.22
CA GLN A 620 0.70 -7.45 19.27
C GLN A 620 1.34 -6.17 18.73
N ARG A 621 2.09 -6.23 17.63
CA ARG A 621 2.63 -5.03 16.97
C ARG A 621 1.55 -4.13 16.38
N ILE A 622 0.55 -4.71 15.72
CA ILE A 622 -0.56 -3.93 15.17
C ILE A 622 -1.35 -3.25 16.29
N LEU A 623 -1.67 -3.98 17.38
CA LEU A 623 -2.32 -3.41 18.56
C LEU A 623 -1.52 -2.23 19.14
N PHE A 624 -0.21 -2.40 19.29
CA PHE A 624 0.66 -1.33 19.78
C PHE A 624 0.63 -0.10 18.88
N TRP A 625 0.74 -0.25 17.56
CA TRP A 625 0.70 0.88 16.64
C TRP A 625 -0.67 1.52 16.59
N GLN A 626 -1.73 0.73 16.67
CA GLN A 626 -3.11 1.21 16.70
C GLN A 626 -3.37 2.03 17.97
N GLU A 627 -2.96 1.54 19.15
CA GLU A 627 -3.00 2.27 20.41
C GLU A 627 -2.24 3.60 20.31
N LYS A 628 -1.03 3.61 19.73
CA LYS A 628 -0.25 4.85 19.55
C LYS A 628 -0.96 5.85 18.65
N CYS A 629 -1.68 5.43 17.63
CA CYS A 629 -2.48 6.34 16.80
C CYS A 629 -3.66 6.95 17.54
N TRP A 630 -4.26 6.22 18.49
CA TRP A 630 -5.36 6.72 19.31
C TRP A 630 -4.89 7.69 20.40
N ILE A 631 -3.74 7.44 20.99
CA ILE A 631 -3.14 8.26 22.04
C ILE A 631 -2.47 9.51 21.45
N LEU A 632 -2.11 9.48 20.17
CA LEU A 632 -1.44 10.58 19.51
C LEU A 632 -2.38 11.77 19.37
N THR A 633 -2.43 12.61 20.38
CA THR A 633 -2.13 14.01 20.27
C THR A 633 -2.49 14.79 21.52
N PRO A 634 -1.58 15.12 22.37
CA PRO A 634 -1.58 16.41 22.98
C PRO A 634 -0.81 17.38 22.07
N ILE A 635 -1.34 17.71 20.90
CA ILE A 635 -0.95 18.91 20.17
C ILE A 635 -1.77 20.04 20.78
N GLY A 636 -1.09 20.95 21.47
CA GLY A 636 -1.63 21.97 22.34
C GLY A 636 -2.94 22.61 21.90
N GLY A 637 -3.92 22.63 22.78
CA GLY A 637 -5.15 23.38 22.64
C GLY A 637 -6.34 22.58 22.10
N GLN A 638 -7.19 23.23 21.34
CA GLN A 638 -8.47 22.68 20.84
C GLN A 638 -8.37 21.47 19.91
N GLU A 639 -7.20 21.24 19.31
CA GLU A 639 -6.98 20.08 18.40
C GLU A 639 -6.85 18.76 19.15
N ALA A 640 -6.34 18.79 20.37
CA ALA A 640 -6.28 17.63 21.27
C ALA A 640 -7.69 17.14 21.67
N LEU A 641 -8.65 18.06 21.74
CA LEU A 641 -10.05 17.71 22.06
C LEU A 641 -10.70 16.87 20.95
N CYS A 642 -10.35 17.08 19.69
CA CYS A 642 -10.95 16.37 18.57
C CYS A 642 -10.52 14.91 18.50
N LEU A 643 -9.25 14.60 18.76
CA LEU A 643 -8.80 13.19 18.82
C LEU A 643 -9.18 12.51 20.15
N GLY A 644 -9.20 13.25 21.25
CA GLY A 644 -9.73 12.76 22.52
C GLY A 644 -11.22 12.40 22.46
N LEU A 645 -12.01 13.11 21.66
CA LEU A 645 -13.41 12.77 21.39
C LEU A 645 -13.55 11.48 20.56
N LEU A 646 -12.67 11.24 19.60
CA LEU A 646 -12.62 9.96 18.88
C LEU A 646 -12.31 8.80 19.85
N THR A 647 -11.37 8.98 20.78
CA THR A 647 -11.06 7.99 21.83
C THR A 647 -12.25 7.75 22.78
N TYR A 648 -13.02 8.78 23.10
CA TYR A 648 -14.15 8.70 24.04
C TYR A 648 -15.41 8.04 23.45
N LEU A 649 -15.56 8.02 22.12
CA LEU A 649 -16.69 7.38 21.44
C LEU A 649 -16.50 5.86 21.27
N PHE A 650 -15.30 5.32 21.60
CA PHE A 650 -14.95 3.91 21.45
C PHE A 650 -14.66 3.21 22.80
N HIS A 651 -14.84 3.90 23.93
CA HIS A 651 -14.93 3.34 25.28
C HIS A 651 -16.38 3.34 25.75
#